data_d1e2426062332184aaa954d539ca0227
#
_entry.id   d1e2426062332184aaa954d539ca0227
#
_cell.length_a   1.000
_cell.length_b   1.000
_cell.length_c   1.000
_cell.angle_alpha   90.00
_cell.angle_beta   90.00
_cell.angle_gamma   90.00
#
_symmetry.space_group_name_H-M   'P 1'
#
loop_
_entity.id
_entity.type
_entity.pdbx_description
1 polymer ?
#
loop_
_entity_poly.entity_id
_entity_poly.type
_entity_poly.pdbx_seq_one_letter_code
_entity_poly.pdbx_strand_id
1 'polypeptide(L)'
;MNLRKRALVGSPSTEATDREIENRKLVREAAAESFVLLKNENNLLPLEKGTKLGLYGAGAVKTVKGGTGSGDVNERDSVSIYQGLSNAGFEITSKDWLSGYQKTYEKSREDWKQSIIDKSVKENMNVVMAYFATPYHLPAGDPIPDCAKEDGADTAIFVLSRIAGEGTDRRDEELDYYLSKDERAMLDQLSACYKHIILLLNAGGIVDLSFLEEYPKIESVVNVLQPGQEGGNAVADVLCGKKAPSGKLADSWAMDYSDYPSAETFSFKSGDVFHEEYKEGIYVGYRYFDTFDVPVRYGFGFGLSYTTFSIKTQKVTVSNLDSENPVLTTEVEVTNTGVIYSGKEVVQIFVSCPQGSRVKEYRRLAGFAKTKELAPGEKQSLSITFPLYQLTSYEEETASWVLDGGNYGIWVGNSLSDAKLCAVLSLDQSAVMVSGSNICKRQRELAEITPDQAKLLEKQKAWEAIAKEENLPNLQIKSDQIQTKTISYDADQEAFIGRAKEIVENMTTDQLLLLATGDIRMGQGSAIGNAGQSVPGAAAETTSAFAKPPMTNPREMAGYFGFTEDEVNMLCETYQRSFDETQAWYDGYDLVMFDGTVQKTYAMYSPKSVVEAMLSGVYDNYWNQTESYEALKVYIQMNYDGLKEAIVRMLAGDRVQINTGTFSNDMTTFETKDDVLTLLVHLGYLSYHWPDKTVTIPNKEVSQEYVNAISTMAWNEVLRSIENSRKLLQALWEQDEKAVAEGIDQAHGEISVLQYNNENSLSCTIALAFYFAREYYHVIRELPTGKGFADICLIPRKKYAQKPAAIIELKWDKSAEGAIAQIKEKNYPEALEDYHGNLLLAGINYDKKNRKHTCKIEKLSV
;
A
#
# COMPACT_ATOMS: atom_id res chain seq x y z
N MET A 1 14.56 24.54 1.12
CA MET A 1 13.40 24.20 0.29
C MET A 1 12.64 23.08 1.00
N ASN A 2 11.38 23.28 1.35
CA ASN A 2 10.67 22.36 2.23
C ASN A 2 10.32 21.07 1.43
N LEU A 3 11.01 19.97 1.69
CA LEU A 3 10.78 18.67 1.04
C LEU A 3 9.29 18.25 1.10
N ARG A 4 8.58 18.62 2.17
CA ARG A 4 7.13 18.36 2.31
C ARG A 4 6.28 18.96 1.19
N LYS A 5 6.69 20.06 0.56
CA LYS A 5 5.93 20.65 -0.57
C LYS A 5 6.09 19.88 -1.89
N ARG A 6 7.09 18.99 -1.99
CA ARG A 6 7.32 18.18 -3.20
C ARG A 6 6.63 16.80 -3.16
N ALA A 7 6.26 16.35 -1.99
CA ALA A 7 5.65 15.02 -1.79
C ALA A 7 4.12 15.00 -1.94
N LEU A 8 3.50 16.11 -2.27
CA LEU A 8 2.06 16.19 -2.56
C LEU A 8 1.80 15.73 -4.00
N VAL A 9 2.05 14.47 -4.23
CA VAL A 9 1.83 13.83 -5.51
C VAL A 9 0.43 13.23 -5.49
N GLY A 10 -0.47 13.83 -6.06
CA GLY A 10 -1.85 13.36 -6.14
C GLY A 10 -2.79 14.46 -6.59
N SER A 11 -2.43 15.72 -6.34
CA SER A 11 -3.15 16.85 -6.88
C SER A 11 -2.18 17.98 -7.23
N PRO A 12 -2.19 18.49 -8.45
CA PRO A 12 -1.42 19.68 -8.84
C PRO A 12 -1.95 20.96 -8.17
N SER A 13 -3.14 20.90 -7.56
CA SER A 13 -3.79 22.03 -6.88
C SER A 13 -3.36 22.11 -5.42
N THR A 14 -3.17 23.35 -4.93
CA THR A 14 -3.03 23.67 -3.51
C THR A 14 -4.38 23.61 -2.77
N GLU A 15 -5.49 23.66 -3.50
CA GLU A 15 -6.83 23.58 -2.96
C GLU A 15 -7.26 22.14 -2.71
N ALA A 16 -7.95 21.89 -1.59
CA ALA A 16 -8.50 20.58 -1.30
C ALA A 16 -9.66 20.26 -2.26
N THR A 17 -9.69 19.05 -2.79
CA THR A 17 -10.78 18.56 -3.63
C THR A 17 -12.03 18.24 -2.78
N ASP A 18 -13.21 18.17 -3.41
CA ASP A 18 -14.44 17.76 -2.72
C ASP A 18 -14.29 16.38 -2.06
N ARG A 19 -13.58 15.44 -2.71
CA ARG A 19 -13.27 14.13 -2.16
C ARG A 19 -12.43 14.22 -0.88
N GLU A 20 -11.39 15.06 -0.86
CA GLU A 20 -10.56 15.27 0.33
C GLU A 20 -11.39 15.88 1.47
N ILE A 21 -12.27 16.85 1.16
CA ILE A 21 -13.16 17.49 2.14
C ILE A 21 -14.13 16.45 2.75
N GLU A 22 -14.74 15.61 1.93
CA GLU A 22 -15.65 14.57 2.40
C GLU A 22 -14.91 13.48 3.20
N ASN A 23 -13.75 13.04 2.73
CA ASN A 23 -12.92 12.08 3.47
C ASN A 23 -12.47 12.64 4.83
N ARG A 24 -12.15 13.94 4.93
CA ARG A 24 -11.81 14.56 6.22
C ARG A 24 -12.96 14.51 7.23
N LYS A 25 -14.20 14.68 6.79
CA LYS A 25 -15.38 14.50 7.66
C LYS A 25 -15.50 13.07 8.14
N LEU A 26 -15.35 12.10 7.21
CA LEU A 26 -15.42 10.67 7.52
C LEU A 26 -14.35 10.24 8.52
N VAL A 27 -13.08 10.63 8.30
CA VAL A 27 -11.98 10.24 9.21
C VAL A 27 -12.11 10.88 10.59
N ARG A 28 -12.67 12.11 10.70
CA ARG A 28 -12.99 12.74 11.98
C ARG A 28 -14.03 11.95 12.76
N GLU A 29 -15.10 11.49 12.08
CA GLU A 29 -16.12 10.64 12.70
C GLU A 29 -15.56 9.29 13.12
N ALA A 30 -14.84 8.63 12.24
CA ALA A 30 -14.23 7.34 12.50
C ALA A 30 -13.26 7.40 13.68
N ALA A 31 -12.42 8.43 13.75
CA ALA A 31 -11.52 8.64 14.86
C ALA A 31 -12.28 8.84 16.19
N ALA A 32 -13.29 9.69 16.23
CA ALA A 32 -14.09 9.92 17.43
C ALA A 32 -14.80 8.64 17.92
N GLU A 33 -15.25 7.79 16.98
CA GLU A 33 -15.91 6.52 17.31
C GLU A 33 -14.94 5.41 17.74
N SER A 34 -13.65 5.54 17.42
CA SER A 34 -12.62 4.57 17.84
C SER A 34 -12.08 4.84 19.24
N PHE A 35 -12.24 6.03 19.77
CA PHE A 35 -11.70 6.40 21.08
C PHE A 35 -12.36 5.62 22.20
N VAL A 36 -11.50 5.10 23.10
CA VAL A 36 -11.94 4.28 24.22
C VAL A 36 -11.82 5.06 25.50
N LEU A 37 -12.93 5.31 26.16
CA LEU A 37 -12.98 5.90 27.51
C LEU A 37 -12.65 4.80 28.53
N LEU A 38 -11.47 4.86 29.15
CA LEU A 38 -11.00 3.85 30.11
C LEU A 38 -11.39 4.19 31.55
N LYS A 39 -11.45 5.46 31.89
CA LYS A 39 -11.79 5.98 33.23
C LYS A 39 -12.55 7.30 33.10
N ASN A 40 -13.58 7.51 33.92
CA ASN A 40 -14.29 8.80 34.01
C ASN A 40 -14.95 8.92 35.40
N GLU A 41 -14.14 9.28 36.37
CA GLU A 41 -14.61 9.49 37.75
C GLU A 41 -15.27 10.88 37.92
N ASN A 42 -16.19 11.01 38.82
CA ASN A 42 -16.92 12.21 39.15
C ASN A 42 -17.65 12.86 37.91
N ASN A 43 -17.82 12.12 36.81
CA ASN A 43 -18.33 12.62 35.54
C ASN A 43 -17.54 13.85 35.04
N LEU A 44 -16.22 13.85 35.19
CA LEU A 44 -15.36 14.96 34.72
C LEU A 44 -15.53 15.20 33.22
N LEU A 45 -15.71 14.15 32.44
CA LEU A 45 -16.07 14.23 31.02
C LEU A 45 -17.58 13.97 30.85
N PRO A 46 -18.23 14.64 29.89
CA PRO A 46 -17.69 15.68 28.99
C PRO A 46 -17.52 17.06 29.65
N LEU A 47 -16.54 17.81 29.15
CA LEU A 47 -16.25 19.16 29.60
C LEU A 47 -17.28 20.18 29.11
N GLU A 48 -17.58 21.16 29.92
CA GLU A 48 -18.41 22.31 29.50
C GLU A 48 -17.68 23.17 28.48
N LYS A 49 -18.44 23.74 27.52
CA LYS A 49 -17.90 24.62 26.50
C LYS A 49 -17.29 25.88 27.14
N GLY A 50 -16.10 26.25 26.69
CA GLY A 50 -15.38 27.41 27.20
C GLY A 50 -14.59 27.14 28.48
N THR A 51 -14.51 25.91 28.96
CA THR A 51 -13.66 25.52 30.08
C THR A 51 -12.23 25.97 29.84
N LYS A 52 -11.58 26.53 30.86
CA LYS A 52 -10.13 26.80 30.85
C LYS A 52 -9.34 25.54 31.13
N LEU A 53 -8.33 25.28 30.32
CA LEU A 53 -7.56 24.03 30.35
C LEU A 53 -6.06 24.32 30.33
N GLY A 54 -5.32 23.73 31.23
CA GLY A 54 -3.90 23.49 31.02
C GLY A 54 -3.71 22.30 30.05
N LEU A 55 -2.90 22.43 29.02
CA LEU A 55 -2.63 21.37 28.06
C LEU A 55 -1.14 21.13 27.97
N TYR A 56 -0.72 19.88 28.23
CA TYR A 56 0.67 19.48 28.36
C TYR A 56 0.93 18.11 27.71
N GLY A 57 2.21 17.76 27.56
CA GLY A 57 2.65 16.52 26.98
C GLY A 57 2.93 16.58 25.49
N ALA A 58 3.76 15.70 25.03
CA ALA A 58 4.30 15.71 23.65
C ALA A 58 3.22 15.75 22.56
N GLY A 59 2.18 14.96 22.71
CA GLY A 59 1.11 14.85 21.73
C GLY A 59 0.17 16.06 21.66
N ALA A 60 0.25 16.97 22.61
CA ALA A 60 -0.56 18.18 22.61
C ALA A 60 -0.33 19.00 21.33
N VAL A 61 0.94 19.20 20.95
CA VAL A 61 1.38 19.93 19.74
C VAL A 61 1.76 19.01 18.61
N LYS A 62 2.41 17.87 18.93
CA LYS A 62 2.87 16.85 18.00
C LYS A 62 2.05 15.58 18.15
N THR A 63 0.76 15.70 17.93
CA THR A 63 -0.16 14.57 17.96
C THR A 63 0.34 13.48 16.99
N VAL A 64 0.58 12.28 17.51
CA VAL A 64 0.98 11.13 16.72
C VAL A 64 -0.24 10.65 15.94
N LYS A 65 -0.30 11.00 14.66
CA LYS A 65 -1.44 10.73 13.77
C LYS A 65 -1.45 9.30 13.21
N GLY A 66 -0.27 8.72 13.08
CA GLY A 66 -0.02 7.39 12.50
C GLY A 66 1.37 6.90 12.85
N GLY A 67 1.68 5.67 12.50
CA GLY A 67 2.98 5.05 12.74
C GLY A 67 4.09 5.58 11.84
N THR A 68 5.34 5.25 12.19
CA THR A 68 6.54 5.51 11.37
C THR A 68 6.52 4.64 10.11
N GLY A 69 7.30 4.99 9.11
CA GLY A 69 7.40 4.23 7.85
C GLY A 69 6.22 4.54 6.92
N SER A 70 5.64 3.53 6.31
CA SER A 70 4.50 3.67 5.38
C SER A 70 3.24 4.27 6.00
N GLY A 71 3.11 4.22 7.33
CA GLY A 71 2.05 4.89 8.08
C GLY A 71 2.20 6.41 8.24
N ASP A 72 3.41 6.96 8.00
CA ASP A 72 3.66 8.41 8.06
C ASP A 72 3.41 9.07 6.69
N VAL A 73 2.17 9.00 6.25
CA VAL A 73 1.73 9.54 4.96
C VAL A 73 1.87 11.07 4.92
N ASN A 74 2.14 11.59 3.73
CA ASN A 74 2.20 13.02 3.47
C ASN A 74 0.79 13.57 3.24
N GLU A 75 0.32 14.36 4.16
CA GLU A 75 -0.94 15.09 4.06
C GLU A 75 -0.72 16.59 3.83
N ARG A 76 -1.75 17.30 3.38
CA ARG A 76 -1.71 18.77 3.23
C ARG A 76 -1.50 19.47 4.56
N ASP A 77 -2.25 19.02 5.57
CA ASP A 77 -2.21 19.49 6.95
C ASP A 77 -2.78 18.41 7.88
N SER A 78 -2.46 18.51 9.15
CA SER A 78 -3.07 17.69 10.20
C SER A 78 -3.44 18.56 11.38
N VAL A 79 -4.49 18.18 12.09
CA VAL A 79 -5.01 18.94 13.24
C VAL A 79 -4.48 18.31 14.53
N SER A 80 -3.61 19.04 15.24
CA SER A 80 -3.14 18.64 16.56
C SER A 80 -4.25 18.74 17.62
N ILE A 81 -4.06 18.07 18.76
CA ILE A 81 -4.98 18.15 19.91
C ILE A 81 -5.13 19.61 20.35
N TYR A 82 -4.04 20.37 20.40
CA TYR A 82 -4.09 21.81 20.71
C TYR A 82 -4.99 22.59 19.73
N GLN A 83 -4.82 22.37 18.45
CA GLN A 83 -5.64 23.03 17.42
C GLN A 83 -7.11 22.60 17.51
N GLY A 84 -7.37 21.31 17.71
CA GLY A 84 -8.74 20.80 17.83
C GLY A 84 -9.50 21.37 19.02
N LEU A 85 -8.86 21.42 20.20
CA LEU A 85 -9.44 22.04 21.38
C LEU A 85 -9.68 23.53 21.20
N SER A 86 -8.74 24.25 20.58
CA SER A 86 -8.90 25.68 20.23
C SER A 86 -10.04 25.89 19.25
N ASN A 87 -10.19 25.05 18.23
CA ASN A 87 -11.29 25.08 17.26
C ASN A 87 -12.66 24.85 17.92
N ALA A 88 -12.71 24.02 18.96
CA ALA A 88 -13.92 23.75 19.74
C ALA A 88 -14.27 24.86 20.72
N GLY A 89 -13.40 25.87 20.92
CA GLY A 89 -13.61 27.03 21.75
C GLY A 89 -13.20 26.87 23.20
N PHE A 90 -12.32 25.90 23.52
CA PHE A 90 -11.68 25.83 24.85
C PHE A 90 -10.61 26.92 25.01
N GLU A 91 -10.47 27.44 26.19
CA GLU A 91 -9.45 28.44 26.53
C GLU A 91 -8.19 27.67 27.06
N ILE A 92 -7.15 27.61 26.24
CA ILE A 92 -5.89 26.95 26.62
C ILE A 92 -4.98 27.95 27.30
N THR A 93 -4.65 27.71 28.58
CA THR A 93 -3.86 28.60 29.43
C THR A 93 -2.35 28.40 29.26
N SER A 94 -1.89 27.22 28.91
CA SER A 94 -0.47 26.81 28.83
C SER A 94 0.22 27.13 27.48
N LYS A 95 -0.19 28.22 26.78
CA LYS A 95 0.30 28.54 25.42
C LYS A 95 1.82 28.72 25.35
N ASP A 96 2.41 29.31 26.38
CA ASP A 96 3.86 29.53 26.42
C ASP A 96 4.61 28.21 26.50
N TRP A 97 4.14 27.27 27.31
CA TRP A 97 4.70 25.93 27.40
C TRP A 97 4.59 25.21 26.04
N LEU A 98 3.42 25.26 25.38
CA LEU A 98 3.20 24.64 24.06
C LEU A 98 4.13 25.22 22.98
N SER A 99 4.36 26.55 23.03
CA SER A 99 5.30 27.24 22.12
C SER A 99 6.77 26.85 22.41
N GLY A 100 7.11 26.67 23.68
CA GLY A 100 8.42 26.14 24.12
C GLY A 100 8.63 24.73 23.63
N TYR A 101 7.63 23.86 23.80
CA TYR A 101 7.70 22.48 23.34
C TYR A 101 7.96 22.36 21.83
N GLN A 102 7.39 23.25 21.02
CA GLN A 102 7.68 23.25 19.57
C GLN A 102 9.18 23.40 19.29
N LYS A 103 9.87 24.27 20.01
CA LYS A 103 11.32 24.47 19.86
C LYS A 103 12.10 23.27 20.36
N THR A 104 11.73 22.69 21.51
CA THR A 104 12.32 21.47 22.07
C THR A 104 12.20 20.31 21.08
N TYR A 105 11.03 20.16 20.47
CA TYR A 105 10.80 19.15 19.41
C TYR A 105 11.70 19.37 18.19
N GLU A 106 11.78 20.59 17.66
CA GLU A 106 12.60 20.91 16.49
C GLU A 106 14.07 20.59 16.73
N LYS A 107 14.59 21.00 17.90
CA LYS A 107 15.95 20.67 18.32
C LYS A 107 16.16 19.15 18.45
N SER A 108 15.28 18.46 19.13
CA SER A 108 15.33 16.99 19.31
C SER A 108 15.36 16.26 17.95
N ARG A 109 14.63 16.74 16.96
CA ARG A 109 14.64 16.16 15.59
C ARG A 109 15.99 16.38 14.89
N GLU A 110 16.60 17.55 15.05
CA GLU A 110 17.92 17.81 14.49
C GLU A 110 19.00 16.98 15.18
N ASP A 111 18.98 16.91 16.51
CA ASP A 111 19.89 16.09 17.29
C ASP A 111 19.80 14.60 16.93
N TRP A 112 18.57 14.11 16.72
CA TRP A 112 18.33 12.74 16.28
C TRP A 112 18.85 12.48 14.86
N LYS A 113 18.61 13.36 13.91
CA LYS A 113 19.17 13.23 12.55
C LYS A 113 20.71 13.20 12.59
N GLN A 114 21.33 14.06 13.41
CA GLN A 114 22.76 14.06 13.56
C GLN A 114 23.26 12.75 14.18
N SER A 115 22.55 12.20 15.17
CA SER A 115 22.92 10.92 15.78
C SER A 115 22.90 9.74 14.81
N ILE A 116 21.99 9.75 13.82
CA ILE A 116 21.95 8.75 12.74
C ILE A 116 23.22 8.84 11.89
N ILE A 117 23.60 10.07 11.49
CA ILE A 117 24.80 10.32 10.69
C ILE A 117 26.05 9.89 11.47
N ASP A 118 26.15 10.29 12.73
CA ASP A 118 27.28 9.96 13.60
C ASP A 118 27.40 8.44 13.79
N LYS A 119 26.28 7.74 13.98
CA LYS A 119 26.24 6.29 14.08
C LYS A 119 26.66 5.60 12.80
N SER A 120 26.16 6.08 11.66
CA SER A 120 26.53 5.58 10.32
C SER A 120 28.06 5.66 10.13
N VAL A 121 28.67 6.78 10.46
CA VAL A 121 30.13 6.99 10.34
C VAL A 121 30.89 6.14 11.35
N LYS A 122 30.47 6.14 12.62
CA LYS A 122 31.18 5.45 13.72
C LYS A 122 31.19 3.94 13.53
N GLU A 123 30.06 3.37 13.10
CA GLU A 123 29.87 1.93 12.96
C GLU A 123 30.09 1.44 11.53
N ASN A 124 30.48 2.35 10.61
CA ASN A 124 30.71 2.07 9.19
C ASN A 124 29.52 1.32 8.56
N MET A 125 28.31 1.79 8.86
CA MET A 125 27.07 1.21 8.34
C MET A 125 26.36 2.18 7.42
N ASN A 126 25.50 1.65 6.54
CA ASN A 126 24.64 2.46 5.68
C ASN A 126 23.74 3.37 6.52
N VAL A 127 23.54 4.63 6.09
CA VAL A 127 22.68 5.61 6.79
C VAL A 127 21.26 5.10 7.03
N VAL A 128 20.70 4.30 6.09
CA VAL A 128 19.38 3.70 6.25
C VAL A 128 19.36 2.67 7.38
N MET A 129 20.40 1.85 7.49
CA MET A 129 20.55 0.90 8.61
C MET A 129 20.76 1.64 9.94
N ALA A 130 21.52 2.74 9.94
CA ALA A 130 21.67 3.60 11.11
C ALA A 130 20.33 4.23 11.52
N TYR A 131 19.51 4.62 10.56
CA TYR A 131 18.14 5.12 10.80
C TYR A 131 17.29 4.09 11.54
N PHE A 132 17.19 2.85 11.03
CA PHE A 132 16.43 1.79 11.70
C PHE A 132 17.00 1.41 13.07
N ALA A 133 18.32 1.50 13.24
CA ALA A 133 18.98 1.22 14.51
C ALA A 133 18.93 2.39 15.53
N THR A 134 18.25 3.50 15.19
CA THR A 134 18.16 4.71 16.03
C THR A 134 16.71 5.20 16.06
N PRO A 135 15.80 4.52 16.77
CA PRO A 135 14.41 4.93 16.86
C PRO A 135 14.28 6.35 17.45
N TYR A 136 13.30 7.09 16.94
CA TYR A 136 13.02 8.43 17.44
C TYR A 136 11.97 8.37 18.54
N HIS A 137 12.27 8.98 19.71
CA HIS A 137 11.32 9.19 20.78
C HIS A 137 10.98 10.67 20.92
N LEU A 138 9.70 10.96 21.17
CA LEU A 138 9.26 12.32 21.43
C LEU A 138 9.83 12.79 22.78
N PRO A 139 10.46 13.97 22.87
CA PRO A 139 10.92 14.50 24.16
C PRO A 139 9.71 14.81 25.04
N ALA A 140 9.85 14.62 26.35
CA ALA A 140 8.77 14.93 27.31
C ALA A 140 8.39 16.41 27.33
N GLY A 141 9.36 17.28 27.14
CA GLY A 141 9.21 18.73 27.21
C GLY A 141 9.82 19.35 28.47
N ASP A 142 9.77 20.67 28.52
CA ASP A 142 10.33 21.41 29.67
C ASP A 142 9.44 21.23 30.91
N PRO A 143 9.98 21.38 32.12
CA PRO A 143 9.21 21.39 33.36
C PRO A 143 8.05 22.40 33.33
N ILE A 144 6.95 22.07 33.98
CA ILE A 144 5.76 22.93 34.05
C ILE A 144 6.06 24.10 34.97
N PRO A 145 5.78 25.34 34.56
CA PRO A 145 6.01 26.50 35.41
C PRO A 145 5.17 26.48 36.71
N ASP A 146 5.74 26.94 37.83
CA ASP A 146 5.03 27.07 39.12
C ASP A 146 3.81 28.00 39.03
N CYS A 147 3.77 28.92 38.03
CA CYS A 147 2.67 29.85 37.80
C CYS A 147 1.43 29.19 37.15
N ALA A 148 1.43 27.92 36.84
CA ALA A 148 0.24 27.21 36.35
C ALA A 148 -0.99 27.37 37.29
N LYS A 149 -0.76 27.64 38.57
CA LYS A 149 -1.83 27.95 39.55
C LYS A 149 -2.51 29.30 39.32
N GLU A 150 -1.86 30.24 38.67
CA GLU A 150 -2.36 31.61 38.46
C GLU A 150 -3.25 31.73 37.22
N ASP A 151 -3.26 30.77 36.36
CA ASP A 151 -3.97 30.77 35.07
C ASP A 151 -5.48 30.60 35.19
N GLY A 152 -5.99 30.27 36.38
CA GLY A 152 -7.42 30.11 36.65
C GLY A 152 -8.05 28.87 36.03
N ALA A 153 -7.25 27.90 35.60
CA ALA A 153 -7.70 26.59 35.17
C ALA A 153 -7.65 25.59 36.32
N ASP A 154 -8.75 24.91 36.59
CA ASP A 154 -8.84 23.83 37.56
C ASP A 154 -8.47 22.45 36.97
N THR A 155 -8.54 22.32 35.62
CA THR A 155 -8.37 21.07 34.89
C THR A 155 -7.16 21.13 33.97
N ALA A 156 -6.34 20.10 33.99
CA ALA A 156 -5.27 19.89 33.02
C ALA A 156 -5.54 18.67 32.14
N ILE A 157 -5.06 18.73 30.91
CA ILE A 157 -4.97 17.59 29.99
C ILE A 157 -3.49 17.23 29.82
N PHE A 158 -3.13 15.98 30.08
CA PHE A 158 -1.80 15.43 29.79
C PHE A 158 -1.89 14.45 28.64
N VAL A 159 -1.15 14.74 27.56
CA VAL A 159 -1.13 13.88 26.35
C VAL A 159 0.13 13.03 26.35
N LEU A 160 -0.01 11.80 26.79
CA LEU A 160 1.04 10.78 26.77
C LEU A 160 1.12 10.17 25.37
N SER A 161 2.23 10.37 24.68
CA SER A 161 2.37 9.94 23.29
C SER A 161 3.52 8.97 23.09
N ARG A 162 3.28 7.98 22.23
CA ARG A 162 4.31 7.03 21.78
C ARG A 162 4.22 6.92 20.26
N ILE A 163 5.38 6.95 19.62
CA ILE A 163 5.49 6.67 18.19
C ILE A 163 5.68 5.16 18.05
N ALA A 164 4.74 4.52 17.37
CA ALA A 164 4.84 3.11 16.99
C ALA A 164 4.73 3.02 15.47
N GLY A 165 5.43 2.08 14.85
CA GLY A 165 5.37 1.94 13.41
C GLY A 165 6.35 0.89 12.88
N GLU A 166 6.56 0.93 11.60
CA GLU A 166 7.36 0.00 10.83
C GLU A 166 8.84 0.03 11.25
N GLY A 167 9.45 -1.12 11.44
CA GLY A 167 10.89 -1.29 11.58
C GLY A 167 11.43 -1.58 12.98
N THR A 168 10.68 -1.32 14.08
CA THR A 168 11.12 -1.67 15.43
C THR A 168 9.94 -2.11 16.30
N ASP A 169 10.13 -3.23 17.00
CA ASP A 169 9.22 -3.66 18.04
C ASP A 169 9.29 -2.72 19.25
N ARG A 170 8.16 -2.59 19.94
CA ARG A 170 8.08 -1.84 21.18
C ARG A 170 8.79 -2.57 22.31
N ARG A 171 9.38 -1.81 23.24
CA ARG A 171 10.23 -2.31 24.29
C ARG A 171 9.66 -2.01 25.66
N ASP A 172 9.93 -2.88 26.63
CA ASP A 172 9.59 -2.70 28.03
C ASP A 172 10.59 -1.77 28.76
N GLU A 173 10.75 -0.57 28.21
CA GLU A 173 11.65 0.47 28.73
C GLU A 173 10.96 1.83 28.86
N GLU A 174 11.65 2.78 29.54
CA GLU A 174 11.19 4.18 29.64
C GLU A 174 11.04 4.80 28.22
N LEU A 175 10.09 5.70 28.06
CA LEU A 175 9.69 6.36 26.81
C LEU A 175 9.02 5.46 25.78
N ASP A 176 8.90 4.17 26.05
CA ASP A 176 8.15 3.25 25.21
C ASP A 176 6.99 2.62 25.98
N TYR A 177 7.18 1.53 26.71
CA TYR A 177 6.13 0.92 27.52
C TYR A 177 5.91 1.73 28.82
N TYR A 178 6.97 2.11 29.52
CA TYR A 178 6.91 2.83 30.79
C TYR A 178 7.01 4.36 30.62
N LEU A 179 6.52 5.09 31.64
CA LEU A 179 6.79 6.52 31.77
C LEU A 179 8.28 6.77 31.98
N SER A 180 8.79 7.83 31.34
CA SER A 180 10.11 8.36 31.67
C SER A 180 10.10 9.15 33.00
N LYS A 181 11.30 9.39 33.52
CA LYS A 181 11.47 10.25 34.70
C LYS A 181 10.91 11.65 34.50
N ASP A 182 11.08 12.21 33.31
CA ASP A 182 10.60 13.56 33.00
C ASP A 182 9.07 13.58 32.90
N GLU A 183 8.44 12.56 32.31
CA GLU A 183 6.98 12.42 32.26
C GLU A 183 6.38 12.26 33.67
N ARG A 184 7.04 11.49 34.55
CA ARG A 184 6.65 11.39 35.98
C ARG A 184 6.77 12.74 36.69
N ALA A 185 7.89 13.43 36.51
CA ALA A 185 8.07 14.77 37.09
C ALA A 185 7.00 15.77 36.61
N MET A 186 6.58 15.67 35.35
CA MET A 186 5.46 16.49 34.87
C MET A 186 4.13 16.14 35.53
N LEU A 187 3.83 14.86 35.72
CA LEU A 187 2.64 14.39 36.43
C LEU A 187 2.63 14.85 37.90
N ASP A 188 3.79 14.84 38.57
CA ASP A 188 3.96 15.39 39.92
C ASP A 188 3.61 16.88 39.97
N GLN A 189 4.13 17.68 39.02
CA GLN A 189 3.85 19.10 38.88
C GLN A 189 2.39 19.35 38.55
N LEU A 190 1.79 18.61 37.61
CA LEU A 190 0.37 18.70 37.27
C LEU A 190 -0.51 18.39 38.49
N SER A 191 -0.18 17.34 39.23
CA SER A 191 -0.89 16.94 40.46
C SER A 191 -0.78 17.98 41.55
N ALA A 192 0.34 18.72 41.61
CA ALA A 192 0.50 19.84 42.56
C ALA A 192 -0.32 21.08 42.12
N CYS A 193 -0.44 21.36 40.82
CA CYS A 193 -1.02 22.59 40.27
C CYS A 193 -2.53 22.53 40.01
N TYR A 194 -3.05 21.40 39.55
CA TYR A 194 -4.44 21.26 39.10
C TYR A 194 -5.28 20.41 40.08
N LYS A 195 -6.59 20.60 40.04
CA LYS A 195 -7.55 19.80 40.82
C LYS A 195 -7.90 18.51 40.11
N HIS A 196 -8.05 18.58 38.80
CA HIS A 196 -8.47 17.49 37.91
C HIS A 196 -7.48 17.31 36.78
N ILE A 197 -7.19 16.06 36.42
CA ILE A 197 -6.32 15.71 35.28
C ILE A 197 -7.07 14.76 34.37
N ILE A 198 -7.03 15.03 33.08
CA ILE A 198 -7.46 14.14 31.99
C ILE A 198 -6.20 13.62 31.31
N LEU A 199 -6.05 12.30 31.25
CA LEU A 199 -4.97 11.64 30.55
C LEU A 199 -5.46 11.21 29.17
N LEU A 200 -4.79 11.66 28.11
CA LEU A 200 -5.00 11.19 26.75
C LEU A 200 -3.84 10.29 26.35
N LEU A 201 -4.15 9.05 25.96
CA LEU A 201 -3.17 8.07 25.47
C LEU A 201 -3.11 8.15 23.96
N ASN A 202 -2.11 8.85 23.42
CA ASN A 202 -1.87 8.98 21.99
C ASN A 202 -0.73 8.04 21.58
N ALA A 203 -1.04 6.75 21.53
CA ALA A 203 -0.10 5.67 21.26
C ALA A 203 -0.74 4.58 20.40
N GLY A 204 0.02 3.99 19.48
CA GLY A 204 -0.46 2.90 18.62
C GLY A 204 -0.49 1.52 19.29
N GLY A 205 -0.10 1.41 20.56
CA GLY A 205 -0.08 0.18 21.33
C GLY A 205 -0.21 0.44 22.83
N ILE A 206 -0.18 -0.64 23.60
CA ILE A 206 -0.36 -0.62 25.05
C ILE A 206 0.80 0.13 25.74
N VAL A 207 0.51 0.88 26.78
CA VAL A 207 1.47 1.48 27.71
C VAL A 207 1.17 1.06 29.13
N ASP A 208 2.17 1.06 29.99
CA ASP A 208 1.94 0.82 31.43
C ASP A 208 1.04 1.90 32.01
N LEU A 209 0.05 1.48 32.79
CA LEU A 209 -0.87 2.36 33.48
C LEU A 209 -0.86 2.10 35.01
N SER A 210 0.14 1.40 35.56
CA SER A 210 0.27 1.15 36.99
C SER A 210 0.35 2.46 37.76
N PHE A 211 0.94 3.50 37.18
CA PHE A 211 1.09 4.82 37.78
C PHE A 211 -0.25 5.54 38.10
N LEU A 212 -1.37 5.10 37.53
CA LEU A 212 -2.69 5.71 37.83
C LEU A 212 -3.04 5.61 39.33
N GLU A 213 -2.51 4.63 40.03
CA GLU A 213 -2.70 4.45 41.46
C GLU A 213 -1.94 5.50 42.30
N GLU A 214 -0.84 6.04 41.74
CA GLU A 214 -0.02 7.09 42.33
C GLU A 214 -0.61 8.48 42.14
N TYR A 215 -1.44 8.66 41.05
CA TYR A 215 -1.99 9.95 40.67
C TYR A 215 -3.54 9.98 40.68
N PRO A 216 -4.17 10.01 41.89
CA PRO A 216 -5.65 9.96 42.00
C PRO A 216 -6.36 11.15 41.37
N LYS A 217 -5.67 12.25 41.07
CA LYS A 217 -6.24 13.40 40.34
C LYS A 217 -6.42 13.13 38.82
N ILE A 218 -5.89 12.04 38.32
CA ILE A 218 -6.23 11.57 36.94
C ILE A 218 -7.61 10.90 37.04
N GLU A 219 -8.64 11.71 36.90
CA GLU A 219 -10.03 11.30 37.00
C GLU A 219 -10.61 10.77 35.70
N SER A 220 -10.00 11.13 34.54
CA SER A 220 -10.41 10.60 33.24
C SER A 220 -9.21 10.13 32.42
N VAL A 221 -9.38 9.00 31.75
CA VAL A 221 -8.39 8.41 30.84
C VAL A 221 -9.07 8.06 29.53
N VAL A 222 -8.59 8.61 28.42
CA VAL A 222 -9.10 8.33 27.07
C VAL A 222 -7.98 7.81 26.20
N ASN A 223 -8.13 6.61 25.68
CA ASN A 223 -7.23 6.09 24.65
C ASN A 223 -7.66 6.62 23.29
N VAL A 224 -6.88 7.54 22.74
CA VAL A 224 -7.13 8.18 21.44
C VAL A 224 -6.32 7.56 20.31
N LEU A 225 -5.53 6.54 20.59
CA LEU A 225 -4.74 5.79 19.63
C LEU A 225 -3.87 6.72 18.76
N GLN A 226 -3.78 6.41 17.47
CA GLN A 226 -3.17 7.23 16.41
C GLN A 226 -4.30 7.72 15.49
N PRO A 227 -4.89 8.91 15.77
CA PRO A 227 -6.22 9.28 15.28
C PRO A 227 -6.24 9.90 13.88
N GLY A 228 -5.14 9.84 13.12
CA GLY A 228 -5.08 10.35 11.76
C GLY A 228 -5.12 11.88 11.65
N GLN A 229 -5.41 12.35 10.45
CA GLN A 229 -5.30 13.76 10.04
C GLN A 229 -6.21 14.71 10.85
N GLU A 230 -7.42 14.29 11.19
CA GLU A 230 -8.43 15.08 11.92
C GLU A 230 -8.44 14.76 13.43
N GLY A 231 -7.42 14.11 13.94
CA GLY A 231 -7.37 13.58 15.30
C GLY A 231 -7.65 14.62 16.38
N GLY A 232 -7.06 15.80 16.28
CA GLY A 232 -7.30 16.86 17.26
C GLY A 232 -8.76 17.33 17.31
N ASN A 233 -9.41 17.45 16.16
CA ASN A 233 -10.84 17.80 16.10
C ASN A 233 -11.72 16.67 16.66
N ALA A 234 -11.38 15.41 16.38
CA ALA A 234 -12.08 14.24 16.92
C ALA A 234 -11.97 14.17 18.45
N VAL A 235 -10.77 14.42 19.00
CA VAL A 235 -10.54 14.50 20.45
C VAL A 235 -11.43 15.59 21.06
N ALA A 236 -11.45 16.77 20.47
CA ALA A 236 -12.29 17.86 20.96
C ALA A 236 -13.78 17.52 20.91
N ASP A 237 -14.26 16.85 19.84
CA ASP A 237 -15.66 16.41 19.72
C ASP A 237 -16.07 15.45 20.84
N VAL A 238 -15.16 14.56 21.25
CA VAL A 238 -15.40 13.65 22.36
C VAL A 238 -15.34 14.40 23.68
N LEU A 239 -14.27 15.16 23.97
CA LEU A 239 -14.11 15.82 25.25
C LEU A 239 -15.22 16.86 25.56
N CYS A 240 -15.83 17.48 24.53
CA CYS A 240 -16.96 18.41 24.73
C CYS A 240 -18.34 17.72 24.67
N GLY A 241 -18.41 16.41 24.57
CA GLY A 241 -19.68 15.69 24.55
C GLY A 241 -20.48 15.78 23.23
N LYS A 242 -19.90 16.36 22.17
CA LYS A 242 -20.53 16.36 20.85
C LYS A 242 -20.65 14.95 20.28
N LYS A 243 -19.70 14.05 20.62
CA LYS A 243 -19.73 12.62 20.37
C LYS A 243 -19.49 11.87 21.67
N ALA A 244 -20.37 10.96 22.03
CA ALA A 244 -20.13 10.07 23.16
C ALA A 244 -19.11 8.99 22.75
N PRO A 245 -18.12 8.65 23.62
CA PRO A 245 -17.21 7.57 23.38
C PRO A 245 -17.95 6.26 23.15
N SER A 246 -17.49 5.49 22.16
CA SER A 246 -18.11 4.20 21.80
C SER A 246 -17.11 3.20 21.26
N GLY A 247 -15.82 3.50 21.35
CA GLY A 247 -14.74 2.56 21.07
C GLY A 247 -14.63 1.49 22.16
N LYS A 248 -14.10 0.32 21.79
CA LYS A 248 -13.82 -0.80 22.67
C LYS A 248 -12.38 -1.26 22.48
N LEU A 249 -11.73 -1.69 23.57
CA LEU A 249 -10.39 -2.26 23.48
C LEU A 249 -10.41 -3.55 22.63
N ALA A 250 -9.50 -3.61 21.66
CA ALA A 250 -9.27 -4.80 20.85
C ALA A 250 -8.19 -5.73 21.44
N ASP A 251 -7.66 -5.38 22.60
CA ASP A 251 -6.60 -6.08 23.34
C ASP A 251 -6.92 -6.16 24.84
N SER A 252 -6.06 -6.87 25.59
CA SER A 252 -6.12 -6.92 27.06
C SER A 252 -4.88 -6.24 27.62
N TRP A 253 -5.07 -5.32 28.54
CA TRP A 253 -4.00 -4.57 29.20
C TRP A 253 -3.66 -5.26 30.52
N ALA A 254 -2.48 -5.87 30.59
CA ALA A 254 -2.00 -6.58 31.77
C ALA A 254 -1.86 -5.66 32.99
N MET A 255 -1.79 -6.24 34.18
CA MET A 255 -1.43 -5.50 35.39
C MET A 255 0.05 -5.14 35.42
N ASP A 256 0.91 -6.05 34.94
CA ASP A 256 2.36 -5.90 34.81
C ASP A 256 2.81 -6.47 33.47
N TYR A 257 3.95 -5.99 32.92
CA TYR A 257 4.50 -6.49 31.67
C TYR A 257 4.80 -7.99 31.68
N SER A 258 5.27 -8.48 32.84
CA SER A 258 5.58 -9.91 33.03
C SER A 258 4.36 -10.84 32.98
N ASP A 259 3.15 -10.30 33.03
CA ASP A 259 1.91 -11.09 32.89
C ASP A 259 1.64 -11.51 31.41
N TYR A 260 2.33 -10.92 30.43
CA TYR A 260 2.22 -11.39 29.06
C TYR A 260 2.98 -12.70 28.85
N PRO A 261 2.42 -13.70 28.16
CA PRO A 261 3.03 -15.03 28.03
C PRO A 261 4.36 -15.02 27.29
N SER A 262 4.61 -14.01 26.46
CA SER A 262 5.85 -13.83 25.70
C SER A 262 6.77 -12.75 26.26
N ALA A 263 6.52 -12.23 27.47
CA ALA A 263 7.28 -11.12 28.07
C ALA A 263 8.81 -11.34 28.07
N GLU A 264 9.25 -12.58 28.28
CA GLU A 264 10.67 -12.95 28.35
C GLU A 264 11.30 -13.25 26.98
N THR A 265 10.49 -13.47 25.94
CA THR A 265 10.97 -13.95 24.63
C THR A 265 10.58 -13.06 23.48
N PHE A 266 9.74 -12.07 23.69
CA PHE A 266 9.25 -11.18 22.63
C PHE A 266 10.41 -10.44 21.95
N SER A 267 10.38 -10.39 20.63
CA SER A 267 11.43 -9.78 19.80
C SER A 267 12.80 -10.45 20.05
N PHE A 268 13.85 -9.71 20.25
CA PHE A 268 15.22 -10.22 20.43
C PHE A 268 15.56 -10.64 21.87
N LYS A 269 14.59 -10.69 22.77
CA LYS A 269 14.84 -11.03 24.18
C LYS A 269 15.31 -12.46 24.39
N SER A 270 14.91 -13.40 23.52
CA SER A 270 15.40 -14.77 23.56
C SER A 270 16.89 -14.90 23.30
N GLY A 271 17.51 -13.88 22.67
CA GLY A 271 18.91 -13.88 22.24
C GLY A 271 19.20 -14.78 21.03
N ASP A 272 18.22 -15.51 20.53
CA ASP A 272 18.34 -16.33 19.32
C ASP A 272 17.73 -15.58 18.12
N VAL A 273 18.60 -15.04 17.27
CA VAL A 273 18.20 -14.29 16.05
C VAL A 273 17.89 -15.22 14.86
N PHE A 274 18.07 -16.51 15.01
CA PHE A 274 17.87 -17.49 13.94
C PHE A 274 16.60 -18.33 14.10
N HIS A 275 16.09 -18.42 15.34
CA HIS A 275 14.91 -19.22 15.65
C HIS A 275 13.91 -18.41 16.47
N GLU A 276 12.68 -18.34 15.98
CA GLU A 276 11.54 -17.77 16.69
C GLU A 276 10.51 -18.87 16.95
N GLU A 277 10.10 -19.01 18.22
CA GLU A 277 9.16 -20.04 18.65
C GLU A 277 7.86 -19.39 19.14
N TYR A 278 6.75 -19.62 18.44
CA TYR A 278 5.42 -19.15 18.81
C TYR A 278 4.80 -20.09 19.86
N LYS A 279 5.27 -20.00 21.12
CA LYS A 279 4.89 -20.89 22.22
C LYS A 279 3.50 -20.63 22.76
N GLU A 280 2.92 -19.47 22.47
CA GLU A 280 1.56 -19.14 22.91
C GLU A 280 0.48 -19.99 22.23
N GLY A 281 0.74 -20.54 21.06
CA GLY A 281 -0.27 -21.28 20.30
C GLY A 281 -1.51 -20.41 20.04
N ILE A 282 -2.68 -20.89 20.47
CA ILE A 282 -3.95 -20.15 20.36
C ILE A 282 -4.14 -19.10 21.48
N TYR A 283 -3.28 -19.08 22.50
CA TYR A 283 -3.44 -18.26 23.71
C TYR A 283 -2.78 -16.90 23.56
N VAL A 284 -3.26 -16.10 22.62
CA VAL A 284 -2.82 -14.73 22.36
C VAL A 284 -3.88 -13.74 22.88
N GLY A 285 -3.43 -12.66 23.53
CA GLY A 285 -4.29 -11.61 24.04
C GLY A 285 -5.33 -12.13 25.07
N TYR A 286 -6.59 -11.72 24.92
CA TYR A 286 -7.64 -12.08 25.86
C TYR A 286 -7.85 -13.60 26.01
N ARG A 287 -7.53 -14.39 24.98
CA ARG A 287 -7.64 -15.86 25.06
C ARG A 287 -6.71 -16.43 26.13
N TYR A 288 -5.51 -15.84 26.26
CA TYR A 288 -4.62 -16.17 27.35
C TYR A 288 -5.18 -15.74 28.71
N PHE A 289 -5.44 -14.45 28.89
CA PHE A 289 -5.84 -13.88 30.17
C PHE A 289 -7.13 -14.55 30.72
N ASP A 290 -8.13 -14.76 29.88
CA ASP A 290 -9.42 -15.37 30.24
C ASP A 290 -9.31 -16.88 30.49
N THR A 291 -8.42 -17.58 29.81
CA THR A 291 -8.25 -19.03 29.94
C THR A 291 -7.43 -19.39 31.19
N PHE A 292 -6.37 -18.63 31.45
CA PHE A 292 -5.43 -18.88 32.54
C PHE A 292 -5.78 -18.13 33.86
N ASP A 293 -6.88 -17.38 33.88
CA ASP A 293 -7.32 -16.54 34.99
C ASP A 293 -6.28 -15.49 35.45
N VAL A 294 -5.55 -14.93 34.45
CA VAL A 294 -4.59 -13.86 34.71
C VAL A 294 -5.34 -12.52 34.78
N PRO A 295 -5.21 -11.77 35.89
CA PRO A 295 -5.89 -10.48 36.03
C PRO A 295 -5.39 -9.47 35.03
N VAL A 296 -6.29 -8.59 34.60
CA VAL A 296 -5.98 -7.51 33.66
C VAL A 296 -6.45 -6.16 34.21
N ARG A 297 -5.75 -5.10 33.87
CA ARG A 297 -6.16 -3.73 34.22
C ARG A 297 -7.40 -3.32 33.42
N TYR A 298 -7.41 -3.60 32.12
CA TYR A 298 -8.55 -3.44 31.25
C TYR A 298 -8.66 -4.66 30.33
N GLY A 299 -9.82 -5.29 30.33
CA GLY A 299 -10.08 -6.49 29.53
C GLY A 299 -10.50 -6.18 28.10
N PHE A 300 -10.40 -7.18 27.25
CA PHE A 300 -10.88 -7.14 25.86
C PHE A 300 -12.34 -6.70 25.78
N GLY A 301 -12.64 -5.82 24.84
CA GLY A 301 -13.97 -5.27 24.61
C GLY A 301 -14.38 -4.16 25.59
N PHE A 302 -13.54 -3.82 26.59
CA PHE A 302 -13.84 -2.78 27.56
C PHE A 302 -13.87 -1.39 26.90
N GLY A 303 -14.78 -0.53 27.37
CA GLY A 303 -14.89 0.87 26.99
C GLY A 303 -16.16 1.48 27.56
N LEU A 304 -16.01 2.62 28.27
CA LEU A 304 -17.08 3.40 28.86
C LEU A 304 -17.71 4.35 27.84
N SER A 305 -18.86 4.91 28.17
CA SER A 305 -19.55 5.96 27.40
C SER A 305 -20.04 7.06 28.34
N TYR A 306 -20.59 8.15 27.81
CA TYR A 306 -21.28 9.18 28.59
C TYR A 306 -22.73 8.81 28.91
N THR A 307 -23.17 7.68 28.41
CA THR A 307 -24.50 7.11 28.67
C THR A 307 -24.38 5.62 29.05
N THR A 308 -25.47 5.02 29.43
CA THR A 308 -25.54 3.60 29.79
C THR A 308 -26.46 2.85 28.85
N PHE A 309 -26.19 1.55 28.68
CA PHE A 309 -26.99 0.71 27.82
C PHE A 309 -27.46 -0.57 28.54
N SER A 310 -28.63 -1.04 28.16
CA SER A 310 -29.12 -2.38 28.49
C SER A 310 -29.09 -3.25 27.25
N ILE A 311 -28.49 -4.42 27.36
CA ILE A 311 -28.40 -5.43 26.30
C ILE A 311 -29.27 -6.62 26.71
N LYS A 312 -30.23 -6.98 25.86
CA LYS A 312 -31.15 -8.09 26.13
C LYS A 312 -31.20 -9.05 24.94
N THR A 313 -30.75 -10.28 25.14
CA THR A 313 -30.91 -11.33 24.13
C THR A 313 -32.38 -11.65 23.94
N GLN A 314 -32.83 -11.61 22.70
CA GLN A 314 -34.24 -11.92 22.33
C GLN A 314 -34.37 -13.36 21.83
N LYS A 315 -33.40 -13.78 21.01
CA LYS A 315 -33.46 -15.08 20.36
C LYS A 315 -32.09 -15.55 19.91
N VAL A 316 -31.82 -16.84 19.97
CA VAL A 316 -30.69 -17.51 19.35
C VAL A 316 -31.21 -18.60 18.44
N THR A 317 -30.67 -18.68 17.23
CA THR A 317 -31.10 -19.66 16.20
C THR A 317 -29.89 -20.19 15.43
N VAL A 318 -30.00 -21.42 14.95
CA VAL A 318 -29.09 -22.03 14.00
C VAL A 318 -29.84 -22.20 12.68
N SER A 319 -29.21 -21.92 11.57
CA SER A 319 -29.79 -22.08 10.24
C SER A 319 -28.77 -22.59 9.23
N ASN A 320 -29.21 -22.91 8.03
CA ASN A 320 -28.38 -23.42 6.93
C ASN A 320 -27.63 -24.71 7.26
N LEU A 321 -28.17 -25.55 8.14
CA LEU A 321 -27.56 -26.85 8.52
C LEU A 321 -27.42 -27.81 7.32
N ASP A 322 -28.24 -27.63 6.29
CA ASP A 322 -28.23 -28.41 5.04
C ASP A 322 -27.19 -27.86 4.01
N SER A 323 -26.34 -26.97 4.41
CA SER A 323 -25.30 -26.34 3.54
C SER A 323 -23.90 -26.49 4.13
N GLU A 324 -22.88 -26.23 3.32
CA GLU A 324 -21.47 -26.15 3.75
C GLU A 324 -21.18 -24.98 4.71
N ASN A 325 -22.15 -24.10 4.95
CA ASN A 325 -21.95 -22.88 5.73
C ASN A 325 -23.10 -22.66 6.73
N PRO A 326 -23.29 -23.58 7.72
CA PRO A 326 -24.24 -23.37 8.80
C PRO A 326 -23.85 -22.16 9.66
N VAL A 327 -24.85 -21.40 10.09
CA VAL A 327 -24.65 -20.17 10.85
C VAL A 327 -25.48 -20.16 12.13
N LEU A 328 -24.92 -19.49 13.15
CA LEU A 328 -25.64 -19.12 14.37
C LEU A 328 -25.97 -17.63 14.32
N THR A 329 -27.19 -17.28 14.59
CA THR A 329 -27.69 -15.91 14.67
C THR A 329 -28.22 -15.61 16.06
N THR A 330 -27.74 -14.49 16.64
CA THR A 330 -28.23 -13.97 17.92
C THR A 330 -28.94 -12.64 17.67
N GLU A 331 -30.19 -12.56 18.04
CA GLU A 331 -31.01 -11.35 18.02
C GLU A 331 -30.94 -10.67 19.40
N VAL A 332 -30.55 -9.40 19.42
CA VAL A 332 -30.33 -8.64 20.65
C VAL A 332 -31.03 -7.29 20.58
N GLU A 333 -31.76 -6.91 21.60
CA GLU A 333 -32.28 -5.56 21.79
C GLU A 333 -31.31 -4.75 22.67
N VAL A 334 -30.85 -3.61 22.14
CA VAL A 334 -30.05 -2.63 22.87
C VAL A 334 -30.90 -1.41 23.16
N THR A 335 -30.91 -0.95 24.41
CA THR A 335 -31.63 0.26 24.84
C THR A 335 -30.64 1.23 25.48
N ASN A 336 -30.64 2.49 25.03
CA ASN A 336 -29.94 3.55 25.79
C ASN A 336 -30.75 3.85 27.06
N THR A 337 -30.21 3.50 28.23
CA THR A 337 -30.83 3.66 29.53
C THR A 337 -30.45 4.95 30.24
N GLY A 338 -29.52 5.74 29.66
CA GLY A 338 -29.15 7.04 30.15
C GLY A 338 -30.25 8.08 29.94
N VAL A 339 -30.06 9.25 30.53
CA VAL A 339 -31.09 10.32 30.54
C VAL A 339 -30.66 11.60 29.82
N ILE A 340 -29.39 11.73 29.45
CA ILE A 340 -28.84 12.98 28.90
C ILE A 340 -28.26 12.78 27.50
N TYR A 341 -27.37 11.79 27.35
CA TYR A 341 -26.55 11.68 26.15
C TYR A 341 -27.04 10.59 25.21
N SER A 342 -27.04 10.92 23.92
CA SER A 342 -27.11 9.91 22.86
C SER A 342 -25.77 9.19 22.77
N GLY A 343 -25.78 7.94 22.33
CA GLY A 343 -24.55 7.16 22.18
C GLY A 343 -24.74 5.90 21.36
N LYS A 344 -23.63 5.23 21.09
CA LYS A 344 -23.58 3.92 20.42
C LYS A 344 -23.02 2.88 21.38
N GLU A 345 -23.50 1.63 21.24
CA GLU A 345 -22.97 0.49 22.01
C GLU A 345 -22.54 -0.63 21.06
N VAL A 346 -21.52 -1.37 21.44
CA VAL A 346 -21.04 -2.56 20.74
C VAL A 346 -21.50 -3.81 21.48
N VAL A 347 -22.29 -4.64 20.83
CA VAL A 347 -22.64 -5.96 21.33
C VAL A 347 -21.61 -6.97 20.82
N GLN A 348 -21.08 -7.79 21.74
CA GLN A 348 -20.09 -8.83 21.47
C GLN A 348 -20.67 -10.20 21.83
N ILE A 349 -20.48 -11.17 20.95
CA ILE A 349 -20.87 -12.56 21.17
C ILE A 349 -19.61 -13.39 21.38
N PHE A 350 -19.50 -14.01 22.57
CA PHE A 350 -18.46 -14.98 22.84
C PHE A 350 -19.04 -16.39 22.93
N VAL A 351 -18.22 -17.37 22.63
CA VAL A 351 -18.61 -18.78 22.70
C VAL A 351 -17.57 -19.57 23.49
N SER A 352 -18.02 -20.28 24.54
CA SER A 352 -17.25 -21.33 25.17
C SER A 352 -17.46 -22.63 24.42
N CYS A 353 -16.40 -23.18 23.82
CA CYS A 353 -16.46 -24.46 23.12
C CYS A 353 -16.30 -25.65 24.10
N PRO A 354 -16.81 -26.86 23.77
CA PRO A 354 -16.67 -28.05 24.61
C PRO A 354 -15.19 -28.34 24.87
N GLN A 355 -14.85 -28.54 26.15
CA GLN A 355 -13.50 -28.97 26.56
C GLN A 355 -13.41 -30.51 26.47
N GLY A 356 -12.29 -31.04 26.00
CA GLY A 356 -12.11 -32.47 25.79
C GLY A 356 -10.73 -32.83 25.28
N SER A 357 -10.64 -33.70 24.29
CA SER A 357 -9.38 -34.16 23.69
C SER A 357 -8.57 -33.04 23.02
N ARG A 358 -9.25 -32.03 22.45
CA ARG A 358 -8.61 -30.86 21.85
C ARG A 358 -8.57 -29.73 22.85
N VAL A 359 -7.39 -29.14 22.98
CA VAL A 359 -7.18 -27.99 23.87
C VAL A 359 -7.80 -26.74 23.22
N LYS A 360 -8.55 -25.96 24.03
CA LYS A 360 -9.23 -24.75 23.56
C LYS A 360 -9.17 -23.64 24.62
N GLU A 361 -9.32 -22.44 24.14
CA GLU A 361 -9.53 -21.27 25.01
C GLU A 361 -10.89 -21.38 25.75
N TYR A 362 -11.00 -20.68 26.89
CA TYR A 362 -12.25 -20.66 27.66
C TYR A 362 -13.40 -20.01 26.89
N ARG A 363 -13.18 -18.84 26.30
CA ARG A 363 -14.14 -18.15 25.44
C ARG A 363 -13.47 -17.58 24.20
N ARG A 364 -14.15 -17.61 23.07
CA ARG A 364 -13.73 -16.94 21.82
C ARG A 364 -14.78 -15.96 21.32
N LEU A 365 -14.35 -14.80 20.80
CA LEU A 365 -15.22 -13.87 20.09
C LEU A 365 -15.67 -14.53 18.79
N ALA A 366 -16.99 -14.63 18.61
CA ALA A 366 -17.60 -15.24 17.44
C ALA A 366 -18.28 -14.19 16.53
N GLY A 367 -18.77 -13.09 17.12
CA GLY A 367 -19.41 -12.03 16.35
C GLY A 367 -19.57 -10.75 17.15
N PHE A 368 -19.74 -9.63 16.47
CA PHE A 368 -20.05 -8.35 17.11
C PHE A 368 -20.82 -7.43 16.13
N ALA A 369 -21.54 -6.48 16.71
CA ALA A 369 -22.16 -5.40 15.95
C ALA A 369 -22.27 -4.14 16.81
N LYS A 370 -22.20 -2.97 16.16
CA LYS A 370 -22.35 -1.65 16.78
C LYS A 370 -23.72 -1.07 16.43
N THR A 371 -24.42 -0.46 17.40
CA THR A 371 -25.69 0.21 17.15
C THR A 371 -25.50 1.49 16.33
N LYS A 372 -26.55 2.00 15.71
CA LYS A 372 -26.65 3.41 15.37
C LYS A 372 -26.60 4.25 16.66
N GLU A 373 -26.49 5.56 16.51
CA GLU A 373 -26.61 6.46 17.65
C GLU A 373 -28.04 6.41 18.21
N LEU A 374 -28.17 6.05 19.50
CA LEU A 374 -29.45 5.91 20.21
C LEU A 374 -29.64 7.09 21.17
N ALA A 375 -30.74 7.78 21.03
CA ALA A 375 -31.16 8.80 21.98
C ALA A 375 -31.54 8.15 23.34
N PRO A 376 -31.60 8.92 24.45
CA PRO A 376 -32.10 8.43 25.72
C PRO A 376 -33.47 7.73 25.58
N GLY A 377 -33.57 6.49 26.05
CA GLY A 377 -34.74 5.64 25.95
C GLY A 377 -34.96 4.97 24.58
N GLU A 378 -34.17 5.33 23.55
CA GLU A 378 -34.29 4.69 22.23
C GLU A 378 -33.73 3.26 22.23
N LYS A 379 -34.32 2.43 21.37
CA LYS A 379 -33.98 1.03 21.22
C LYS A 379 -33.60 0.68 19.79
N GLN A 380 -32.75 -0.33 19.67
CA GLN A 380 -32.44 -0.97 18.40
C GLN A 380 -32.30 -2.48 18.57
N SER A 381 -32.89 -3.23 17.63
CA SER A 381 -32.61 -4.65 17.50
C SER A 381 -31.42 -4.87 16.56
N LEU A 382 -30.47 -5.70 16.98
CA LEU A 382 -29.32 -6.15 16.18
C LEU A 382 -29.47 -7.66 15.94
N SER A 383 -29.16 -8.08 14.72
CA SER A 383 -29.03 -9.49 14.35
C SER A 383 -27.57 -9.77 14.03
N ILE A 384 -26.90 -10.55 14.90
CA ILE A 384 -25.48 -10.86 14.78
C ILE A 384 -25.34 -12.31 14.38
N THR A 385 -24.77 -12.54 13.20
CA THR A 385 -24.65 -13.87 12.60
C THR A 385 -23.17 -14.20 12.40
N PHE A 386 -22.80 -15.43 12.71
CA PHE A 386 -21.47 -15.96 12.45
C PHE A 386 -21.53 -17.43 12.00
N PRO A 387 -20.59 -17.91 11.16
CA PRO A 387 -20.56 -19.29 10.72
C PRO A 387 -20.09 -20.22 11.84
N LEU A 388 -20.68 -21.40 11.96
CA LEU A 388 -20.24 -22.40 12.93
C LEU A 388 -18.79 -22.85 12.70
N TYR A 389 -18.27 -22.68 11.51
CA TYR A 389 -16.86 -22.89 11.20
C TYR A 389 -15.91 -22.13 12.16
N GLN A 390 -16.28 -20.95 12.62
CA GLN A 390 -15.48 -20.18 13.60
C GLN A 390 -15.33 -20.89 14.95
N LEU A 391 -16.17 -21.88 15.24
CA LEU A 391 -16.13 -22.65 16.49
C LEU A 391 -15.31 -23.94 16.38
N THR A 392 -14.78 -24.25 15.18
CA THR A 392 -13.94 -25.42 14.93
C THR A 392 -12.55 -25.31 15.54
N SER A 393 -11.91 -26.44 15.70
CA SER A 393 -10.47 -26.59 15.99
C SER A 393 -9.81 -27.38 14.88
N TYR A 394 -8.57 -27.00 14.55
CA TYR A 394 -7.79 -27.73 13.55
C TYR A 394 -7.18 -29.01 14.13
N GLU A 395 -7.32 -30.12 13.43
CA GLU A 395 -6.71 -31.41 13.72
C GLU A 395 -5.59 -31.70 12.72
N GLU A 396 -4.36 -31.67 13.20
CA GLU A 396 -3.18 -31.80 12.33
C GLU A 396 -3.07 -33.18 11.68
N GLU A 397 -3.42 -34.25 12.39
CA GLU A 397 -3.30 -35.62 11.90
C GLU A 397 -4.19 -35.88 10.67
N THR A 398 -5.38 -35.33 10.71
CA THR A 398 -6.39 -35.51 9.65
C THR A 398 -6.50 -34.34 8.71
N ALA A 399 -5.71 -33.29 8.93
CA ALA A 399 -5.74 -32.03 8.18
C ALA A 399 -7.17 -31.46 8.06
N SER A 400 -7.92 -31.46 9.16
CA SER A 400 -9.33 -31.12 9.16
C SER A 400 -9.69 -30.12 10.25
N TRP A 401 -10.71 -29.32 9.96
CA TRP A 401 -11.36 -28.42 10.92
C TRP A 401 -12.58 -29.13 11.51
N VAL A 402 -12.55 -29.37 12.80
CA VAL A 402 -13.53 -30.19 13.52
C VAL A 402 -14.37 -29.34 14.47
N LEU A 403 -15.66 -29.43 14.34
CA LEU A 403 -16.64 -28.94 15.32
C LEU A 403 -16.85 -30.04 16.34
N ASP A 404 -16.42 -29.85 17.59
CA ASP A 404 -16.44 -30.91 18.61
C ASP A 404 -17.85 -31.16 19.14
N GLY A 405 -18.16 -32.42 19.40
CA GLY A 405 -19.39 -32.81 20.09
C GLY A 405 -19.39 -32.34 21.53
N GLY A 406 -20.55 -31.87 22.03
CA GLY A 406 -20.72 -31.35 23.37
C GLY A 406 -21.53 -30.04 23.42
N ASN A 407 -21.43 -29.34 24.55
CA ASN A 407 -22.17 -28.11 24.78
C ASN A 407 -21.30 -26.87 24.52
N TYR A 408 -21.88 -25.93 23.81
CA TYR A 408 -21.31 -24.60 23.52
C TYR A 408 -22.07 -23.53 24.29
N GLY A 409 -21.42 -22.81 25.20
CA GLY A 409 -22.03 -21.68 25.89
C GLY A 409 -22.00 -20.40 25.06
N ILE A 410 -23.17 -19.81 24.81
CA ILE A 410 -23.29 -18.55 24.05
C ILE A 410 -23.41 -17.39 25.04
N TRP A 411 -22.46 -16.45 24.97
CA TRP A 411 -22.36 -15.31 25.88
C TRP A 411 -22.58 -14.02 25.11
N VAL A 412 -23.32 -13.07 25.67
CA VAL A 412 -23.63 -11.78 25.08
C VAL A 412 -23.34 -10.66 26.08
N GLY A 413 -22.61 -9.65 25.66
CA GLY A 413 -22.30 -8.48 26.47
C GLY A 413 -21.69 -7.36 25.65
N ASN A 414 -21.24 -6.28 26.30
CA ASN A 414 -20.51 -5.19 25.65
C ASN A 414 -18.99 -5.29 25.85
N SER A 415 -18.54 -6.28 26.59
CA SER A 415 -17.14 -6.63 26.81
C SER A 415 -17.04 -8.08 27.26
N LEU A 416 -15.83 -8.63 27.27
CA LEU A 416 -15.58 -10.00 27.75
C LEU A 416 -16.00 -10.18 29.20
N SER A 417 -15.75 -9.19 30.06
CA SER A 417 -16.08 -9.23 31.49
C SER A 417 -17.58 -9.06 31.77
N ASP A 418 -18.32 -8.32 30.93
CA ASP A 418 -19.76 -8.10 31.07
C ASP A 418 -20.60 -9.18 30.38
N ALA A 419 -19.99 -10.02 29.56
CA ALA A 419 -20.71 -11.03 28.81
C ALA A 419 -21.42 -12.04 29.72
N LYS A 420 -22.73 -12.22 29.48
CA LYS A 420 -23.62 -13.13 30.21
C LYS A 420 -24.02 -14.31 29.36
N LEU A 421 -24.07 -15.49 29.96
CA LEU A 421 -24.55 -16.69 29.29
C LEU A 421 -26.03 -16.49 28.92
N CYS A 422 -26.41 -16.74 27.67
CA CYS A 422 -27.76 -16.50 27.21
C CYS A 422 -28.41 -17.71 26.50
N ALA A 423 -27.61 -18.67 26.05
CA ALA A 423 -28.10 -19.91 25.41
C ALA A 423 -26.98 -20.96 25.42
N VAL A 424 -27.40 -22.20 25.14
CA VAL A 424 -26.52 -23.34 24.89
C VAL A 424 -26.78 -23.88 23.50
N LEU A 425 -25.73 -24.24 22.76
CA LEU A 425 -25.81 -25.04 21.55
C LEU A 425 -25.23 -26.42 21.86
N SER A 426 -25.97 -27.50 21.61
CA SER A 426 -25.54 -28.88 21.86
C SER A 426 -25.36 -29.62 20.54
N LEU A 427 -24.18 -30.21 20.32
CA LEU A 427 -23.88 -31.09 19.19
C LEU A 427 -23.68 -32.51 19.72
N ASP A 428 -24.34 -33.49 19.16
CA ASP A 428 -24.37 -34.86 19.65
C ASP A 428 -23.00 -35.56 19.51
N GLN A 429 -22.29 -35.37 18.41
CA GLN A 429 -20.96 -35.92 18.15
C GLN A 429 -20.14 -34.94 17.37
N SER A 430 -18.79 -35.10 17.39
CA SER A 430 -17.89 -34.27 16.60
C SER A 430 -18.14 -34.45 15.09
N ALA A 431 -18.09 -33.36 14.35
CA ALA A 431 -18.27 -33.31 12.90
C ALA A 431 -17.12 -32.58 12.21
N VAL A 432 -16.63 -33.12 11.10
CA VAL A 432 -15.65 -32.44 10.26
C VAL A 432 -16.38 -31.43 9.38
N MET A 433 -16.05 -30.14 9.50
CA MET A 433 -16.61 -29.09 8.65
C MET A 433 -15.77 -28.84 7.41
N VAL A 434 -14.44 -28.90 7.54
CA VAL A 434 -13.53 -28.73 6.40
C VAL A 434 -12.47 -29.82 6.46
N SER A 435 -12.22 -30.50 5.34
CA SER A 435 -11.16 -31.47 5.15
C SER A 435 -10.22 -30.99 4.05
N GLY A 436 -8.92 -31.05 4.28
CA GLY A 436 -7.89 -30.63 3.36
C GLY A 436 -6.67 -31.53 3.42
N SER A 437 -5.51 -30.98 3.02
CA SER A 437 -4.21 -31.63 3.11
C SER A 437 -3.25 -30.77 3.90
N ASN A 438 -2.50 -31.38 4.82
CA ASN A 438 -1.46 -30.68 5.53
C ASN A 438 -0.19 -30.61 4.67
N ILE A 439 0.01 -29.49 3.97
CA ILE A 439 1.15 -29.22 3.10
C ILE A 439 2.39 -28.74 3.86
N CYS A 440 2.22 -28.32 5.13
CA CYS A 440 3.27 -27.74 5.98
C CYS A 440 3.27 -28.44 7.34
N LYS A 441 3.60 -29.73 7.36
CA LYS A 441 3.62 -30.52 8.59
C LYS A 441 4.67 -30.00 9.56
N ARG A 442 4.30 -29.94 10.84
CA ARG A 442 5.22 -29.60 11.92
C ARG A 442 6.40 -30.56 11.91
N GLN A 443 7.63 -30.03 11.95
CA GLN A 443 8.85 -30.82 11.88
C GLN A 443 9.45 -31.15 13.25
N ARG A 444 9.03 -30.40 14.28
CA ARG A 444 9.45 -30.62 15.66
C ARG A 444 8.34 -30.26 16.64
N GLU A 445 8.34 -30.88 17.79
CA GLU A 445 7.47 -30.48 18.90
C GLU A 445 7.88 -29.11 19.44
N LEU A 446 6.89 -28.26 19.72
CA LEU A 446 7.07 -26.99 20.42
C LEU A 446 6.53 -27.13 21.83
N ALA A 447 7.24 -26.51 22.80
CA ALA A 447 6.77 -26.42 24.18
C ALA A 447 5.72 -25.30 24.30
N GLU A 448 4.55 -25.54 23.74
CA GLU A 448 3.43 -24.60 23.82
C GLU A 448 2.87 -24.50 25.25
N ILE A 449 2.45 -23.28 25.63
CA ILE A 449 1.76 -23.08 26.91
C ILE A 449 0.45 -23.87 26.90
N THR A 450 0.17 -24.55 28.01
CA THR A 450 -1.01 -25.41 28.09
C THR A 450 -1.78 -25.05 29.34
N PRO A 451 -3.10 -24.80 29.29
CA PRO A 451 -3.92 -24.50 30.43
C PRO A 451 -4.16 -25.76 31.30
N ASP A 452 -4.51 -25.53 32.53
CA ASP A 452 -4.98 -26.59 33.40
C ASP A 452 -6.37 -27.10 32.94
N GLN A 453 -6.36 -28.27 32.32
CA GLN A 453 -7.56 -28.87 31.72
C GLN A 453 -8.63 -29.18 32.80
N ALA A 454 -8.24 -29.49 34.05
CA ALA A 454 -9.19 -29.73 35.09
C ALA A 454 -9.96 -28.47 35.47
N LYS A 455 -9.26 -27.33 35.56
CA LYS A 455 -9.90 -26.01 35.77
C LYS A 455 -10.84 -25.62 34.61
N LEU A 456 -10.47 -25.87 33.36
CA LEU A 456 -11.35 -25.58 32.23
C LEU A 456 -12.62 -26.42 32.23
N LEU A 457 -12.51 -27.70 32.61
CA LEU A 457 -13.69 -28.58 32.79
C LEU A 457 -14.56 -28.13 33.96
N GLU A 458 -13.98 -27.61 35.07
CA GLU A 458 -14.73 -27.01 36.17
C GLU A 458 -15.48 -25.75 35.71
N LYS A 459 -14.82 -24.85 34.94
CA LYS A 459 -15.48 -23.68 34.36
C LYS A 459 -16.64 -24.09 33.44
N GLN A 460 -16.46 -25.12 32.61
CA GLN A 460 -17.52 -25.64 31.76
C GLN A 460 -18.71 -26.15 32.59
N LYS A 461 -18.47 -27.00 33.60
CA LYS A 461 -19.54 -27.51 34.49
C LYS A 461 -20.27 -26.39 35.21
N ALA A 462 -19.56 -25.34 35.60
CA ALA A 462 -20.15 -24.20 36.29
C ALA A 462 -21.13 -23.44 35.39
N TRP A 463 -20.76 -23.07 34.14
CA TRP A 463 -21.69 -22.38 33.27
C TRP A 463 -22.83 -23.30 32.73
N GLU A 464 -22.59 -24.62 32.60
CA GLU A 464 -23.67 -25.59 32.26
C GLU A 464 -24.68 -25.68 33.42
N ALA A 465 -24.26 -25.61 34.67
CA ALA A 465 -25.13 -25.57 35.83
C ALA A 465 -26.00 -24.29 35.84
N ILE A 466 -25.38 -23.11 35.55
CA ILE A 466 -26.08 -21.82 35.41
C ILE A 466 -27.12 -21.91 34.29
N ALA A 467 -26.79 -22.48 33.14
CA ALA A 467 -27.71 -22.61 32.01
C ALA A 467 -28.94 -23.45 32.38
N LYS A 468 -28.72 -24.50 33.17
CA LYS A 468 -29.80 -25.38 33.66
C LYS A 468 -30.66 -24.69 34.74
N GLU A 469 -30.04 -24.01 35.67
CA GLU A 469 -30.71 -23.31 36.79
C GLU A 469 -31.57 -22.15 36.25
N GLU A 470 -31.05 -21.36 35.29
CA GLU A 470 -31.76 -20.26 34.66
C GLU A 470 -32.69 -20.70 33.53
N ASN A 471 -32.76 -22.01 33.24
CA ASN A 471 -33.57 -22.59 32.15
C ASN A 471 -33.33 -21.88 30.80
N LEU A 472 -32.04 -21.65 30.45
CA LEU A 472 -31.67 -20.99 29.22
C LEU A 472 -32.02 -21.85 27.99
N PRO A 473 -32.29 -21.21 26.82
CA PRO A 473 -32.53 -21.94 25.57
C PRO A 473 -31.37 -22.89 25.24
N ASN A 474 -31.71 -24.12 24.86
CA ASN A 474 -30.74 -25.12 24.40
C ASN A 474 -31.14 -25.56 22.97
N LEU A 475 -30.27 -25.18 22.00
CA LEU A 475 -30.40 -25.53 20.60
C LEU A 475 -29.72 -26.88 20.34
N GLN A 476 -30.43 -27.82 19.80
CA GLN A 476 -29.92 -29.16 19.49
C GLN A 476 -29.61 -29.25 18.01
N ILE A 477 -28.39 -29.61 17.65
CA ILE A 477 -27.99 -29.95 16.29
C ILE A 477 -27.34 -31.34 16.28
N LYS A 478 -27.41 -32.01 15.13
CA LYS A 478 -26.83 -33.34 14.96
C LYS A 478 -25.66 -33.28 14.02
N SER A 479 -24.67 -34.11 14.27
CA SER A 479 -23.45 -34.21 13.45
C SER A 479 -23.73 -34.63 12.00
N ASP A 480 -24.76 -35.42 11.77
CA ASP A 480 -25.21 -35.83 10.44
C ASP A 480 -25.83 -34.70 9.60
N GLN A 481 -26.18 -33.57 10.23
CA GLN A 481 -26.64 -32.35 9.56
C GLN A 481 -25.50 -31.46 9.07
N ILE A 482 -24.27 -31.69 9.53
CA ILE A 482 -23.09 -30.87 9.17
C ILE A 482 -22.47 -31.43 7.89
N GLN A 483 -22.42 -30.62 6.87
CA GLN A 483 -21.76 -30.99 5.62
C GLN A 483 -20.24 -30.70 5.69
N THR A 484 -19.45 -31.64 5.20
CA THR A 484 -17.99 -31.48 5.11
C THR A 484 -17.62 -30.85 3.76
N LYS A 485 -16.98 -29.70 3.81
CA LYS A 485 -16.35 -29.11 2.64
C LYS A 485 -14.95 -29.70 2.45
N THR A 486 -14.70 -30.30 1.30
CA THR A 486 -13.36 -30.80 0.95
C THR A 486 -12.64 -29.75 0.14
N ILE A 487 -11.45 -29.33 0.64
CA ILE A 487 -10.53 -28.50 -0.13
C ILE A 487 -9.60 -29.47 -0.86
N SER A 488 -9.82 -29.63 -2.15
CA SER A 488 -8.91 -30.37 -3.03
C SER A 488 -8.11 -29.38 -3.87
N TYR A 489 -6.87 -29.75 -4.16
CA TYR A 489 -6.13 -29.07 -5.21
C TYR A 489 -6.83 -29.33 -6.54
N ASP A 490 -7.15 -28.27 -7.25
CA ASP A 490 -7.78 -28.37 -8.56
C ASP A 490 -6.75 -28.89 -9.56
N ALA A 491 -7.01 -30.05 -10.15
CA ALA A 491 -6.09 -30.71 -11.08
C ALA A 491 -5.82 -29.84 -12.34
N ASP A 492 -6.73 -28.92 -12.66
CA ASP A 492 -6.55 -27.98 -13.77
C ASP A 492 -5.45 -26.92 -13.50
N GLN A 493 -5.04 -26.73 -12.26
CA GLN A 493 -3.85 -25.95 -11.92
C GLN A 493 -2.55 -26.73 -12.14
N GLU A 494 -2.59 -28.05 -12.36
CA GLU A 494 -1.38 -28.84 -12.61
C GLU A 494 -0.62 -28.41 -13.86
N ALA A 495 -1.28 -27.86 -14.87
CA ALA A 495 -0.61 -27.35 -16.07
C ALA A 495 0.27 -26.12 -15.76
N PHE A 496 -0.17 -25.23 -14.86
CA PHE A 496 0.66 -24.13 -14.35
C PHE A 496 1.71 -24.62 -13.36
N ILE A 497 1.38 -25.63 -12.55
CA ILE A 497 2.23 -26.17 -11.51
C ILE A 497 3.34 -27.04 -12.10
N GLY A 498 3.13 -27.71 -13.26
CA GLY A 498 4.07 -28.65 -13.83
C GLY A 498 5.48 -28.09 -14.01
N ARG A 499 5.62 -26.94 -14.68
CA ARG A 499 6.91 -26.28 -14.87
C ARG A 499 7.43 -25.62 -13.57
N ALA A 500 6.56 -25.01 -12.79
CA ALA A 500 6.93 -24.46 -11.49
C ALA A 500 7.42 -25.57 -10.55
N LYS A 501 6.77 -26.73 -10.55
CA LYS A 501 7.16 -27.91 -9.78
C LYS A 501 8.54 -28.42 -10.18
N GLU A 502 8.80 -28.54 -11.49
CA GLU A 502 10.11 -28.92 -12.00
C GLU A 502 11.22 -27.96 -11.56
N ILE A 503 10.96 -26.65 -11.59
CA ILE A 503 11.89 -25.63 -11.10
C ILE A 503 12.12 -25.81 -9.59
N VAL A 504 11.04 -25.90 -8.81
CA VAL A 504 11.10 -26.04 -7.35
C VAL A 504 11.80 -27.34 -6.92
N GLU A 505 11.56 -28.45 -7.60
CA GLU A 505 12.23 -29.74 -7.32
C GLU A 505 13.74 -29.69 -7.57
N ASN A 506 14.21 -28.82 -8.46
CA ASN A 506 15.61 -28.60 -8.74
C ASN A 506 16.27 -27.51 -7.86
N MET A 507 15.50 -26.84 -7.00
CA MET A 507 15.98 -25.81 -6.09
C MET A 507 16.55 -26.42 -4.81
N THR A 508 17.62 -25.82 -4.28
CA THR A 508 18.11 -26.13 -2.94
C THR A 508 17.19 -25.51 -1.88
N THR A 509 17.26 -26.00 -0.65
CA THR A 509 16.51 -25.43 0.48
C THR A 509 16.78 -23.94 0.66
N ASP A 510 18.05 -23.51 0.50
CA ASP A 510 18.43 -22.09 0.61
C ASP A 510 17.81 -21.25 -0.51
N GLN A 511 17.72 -21.79 -1.70
CA GLN A 511 17.05 -21.14 -2.82
C GLN A 511 15.55 -20.99 -2.59
N LEU A 512 14.89 -22.02 -2.05
CA LEU A 512 13.48 -21.99 -1.69
C LEU A 512 13.21 -20.97 -0.57
N LEU A 513 14.08 -20.94 0.44
CA LEU A 513 14.04 -19.94 1.52
C LEU A 513 14.18 -18.52 0.97
N LEU A 514 15.17 -18.30 0.09
CA LEU A 514 15.37 -16.99 -0.52
C LEU A 514 14.18 -16.55 -1.38
N LEU A 515 13.58 -17.50 -2.11
CA LEU A 515 12.37 -17.24 -2.90
C LEU A 515 11.19 -16.87 -2.02
N ALA A 516 11.03 -17.55 -0.88
CA ALA A 516 9.92 -17.32 0.05
C ALA A 516 10.08 -16.03 0.88
N THR A 517 11.31 -15.69 1.27
CA THR A 517 11.60 -14.55 2.16
C THR A 517 12.02 -13.29 1.43
N GLY A 518 12.43 -13.37 0.16
CA GLY A 518 12.96 -12.23 -0.61
C GLY A 518 14.39 -11.86 -0.24
N ASP A 519 14.85 -10.72 -0.74
CA ASP A 519 16.21 -10.19 -0.51
C ASP A 519 16.12 -8.82 0.17
N ILE A 520 16.80 -8.65 1.30
CA ILE A 520 16.85 -7.38 2.08
C ILE A 520 17.62 -6.25 1.42
N ARG A 521 18.26 -6.43 0.33
CA ARG A 521 18.97 -5.30 -0.27
C ARG A 521 18.00 -4.23 -0.70
N MET A 522 17.84 -3.23 0.17
CA MET A 522 17.03 -2.05 -0.14
C MET A 522 17.47 -1.44 -1.47
N GLY A 523 16.54 -1.26 -2.39
CA GLY A 523 16.80 -0.74 -3.73
C GLY A 523 17.11 -1.81 -4.78
N GLN A 524 17.23 -3.05 -4.42
CA GLN A 524 17.32 -4.14 -5.38
C GLN A 524 16.01 -4.92 -5.37
N GLY A 525 15.03 -4.51 -6.18
CA GLY A 525 13.76 -5.21 -6.28
C GLY A 525 13.95 -6.69 -6.55
N SER A 526 13.51 -7.56 -5.66
CA SER A 526 13.32 -8.97 -6.01
C SER A 526 12.09 -9.06 -6.90
N ALA A 527 12.04 -10.02 -7.80
CA ALA A 527 10.85 -10.28 -8.62
C ALA A 527 9.59 -10.61 -7.79
N ILE A 528 9.73 -10.80 -6.48
CA ILE A 528 8.68 -11.22 -5.54
C ILE A 528 8.42 -10.17 -4.44
N GLY A 529 8.91 -8.96 -4.61
CA GLY A 529 8.65 -7.84 -3.70
C GLY A 529 9.63 -7.72 -2.52
N ASN A 530 9.57 -6.58 -1.84
CA ASN A 530 10.46 -6.16 -0.76
C ASN A 530 10.18 -6.83 0.59
N ALA A 531 9.48 -7.93 0.63
CA ALA A 531 9.11 -8.58 1.88
C ALA A 531 10.16 -9.62 2.26
N GLY A 532 11.03 -9.29 3.15
CA GLY A 532 11.85 -10.25 3.84
C GLY A 532 13.31 -9.87 3.97
N GLN A 533 13.81 -10.14 5.13
CA GLN A 533 15.22 -10.02 5.46
C GLN A 533 15.95 -11.28 5.03
N SER A 534 16.99 -11.17 4.22
CA SER A 534 17.84 -12.30 3.89
C SER A 534 18.65 -12.70 5.14
N VAL A 535 18.79 -13.99 5.34
CA VAL A 535 19.64 -14.53 6.40
C VAL A 535 21.08 -14.09 6.15
N PRO A 536 21.75 -13.42 7.13
CA PRO A 536 23.15 -13.03 6.97
C PRO A 536 24.03 -14.28 6.77
N GLY A 537 24.78 -14.30 5.68
CA GLY A 537 25.71 -15.40 5.35
C GLY A 537 25.30 -16.30 4.21
N ALA A 538 24.03 -16.53 3.95
CA ALA A 538 23.55 -17.26 2.76
C ALA A 538 23.55 -16.39 1.50
N ALA A 539 23.58 -15.08 1.67
CA ALA A 539 23.36 -14.10 0.60
C ALA A 539 24.49 -14.00 -0.43
N ALA A 540 25.74 -14.30 -0.06
CA ALA A 540 26.86 -14.09 -0.99
C ALA A 540 27.03 -15.17 -2.04
N GLU A 541 26.71 -16.42 -1.71
CA GLU A 541 26.86 -17.55 -2.64
C GLU A 541 25.57 -17.85 -3.41
N THR A 542 24.39 -17.65 -2.79
CA THR A 542 23.10 -17.88 -3.43
C THR A 542 22.68 -16.73 -4.35
N THR A 543 23.13 -15.48 -4.12
CA THR A 543 22.90 -14.37 -5.06
C THR A 543 23.64 -14.54 -6.39
N SER A 544 24.65 -15.39 -6.49
CA SER A 544 25.24 -15.74 -7.78
C SER A 544 24.43 -16.75 -8.58
N ALA A 545 23.63 -17.59 -7.92
CA ALA A 545 22.74 -18.57 -8.57
C ALA A 545 21.38 -17.97 -8.96
N PHE A 546 20.87 -17.01 -8.16
CA PHE A 546 19.78 -16.11 -8.48
C PHE A 546 20.32 -14.71 -8.74
N ALA A 547 21.36 -14.60 -9.54
CA ALA A 547 21.59 -13.34 -10.22
C ALA A 547 20.25 -12.99 -10.84
N LYS A 548 19.58 -11.96 -10.25
CA LYS A 548 18.31 -11.43 -10.74
C LYS A 548 18.34 -11.54 -12.25
N PRO A 549 17.39 -12.19 -12.91
CA PRO A 549 17.33 -12.04 -14.33
C PRO A 549 17.09 -10.54 -14.55
N PRO A 550 18.11 -9.76 -14.91
CA PRO A 550 17.89 -8.35 -15.15
C PRO A 550 16.89 -8.26 -16.30
N MET A 551 16.03 -7.24 -16.33
CA MET A 551 15.12 -7.02 -17.47
C MET A 551 15.89 -6.97 -18.80
N THR A 552 17.20 -6.75 -18.74
CA THR A 552 18.13 -6.84 -19.85
C THR A 552 18.51 -8.29 -20.24
N ASN A 553 18.28 -9.27 -19.36
CA ASN A 553 18.48 -10.70 -19.62
C ASN A 553 17.60 -11.54 -18.67
N PRO A 554 16.29 -11.62 -18.89
CA PRO A 554 15.33 -12.26 -18.00
C PRO A 554 15.40 -13.79 -18.01
N ARG A 555 16.24 -14.41 -18.87
CA ARG A 555 16.46 -15.86 -18.97
C ARG A 555 15.12 -16.63 -19.05
N GLU A 556 14.98 -17.66 -18.26
CA GLU A 556 13.80 -18.52 -18.20
C GLU A 556 12.52 -17.79 -17.71
N MET A 557 12.67 -16.65 -17.05
CA MET A 557 11.55 -15.84 -16.58
C MET A 557 10.95 -14.90 -17.64
N ALA A 558 11.50 -14.87 -18.86
CA ALA A 558 11.08 -13.92 -19.90
C ALA A 558 9.58 -13.93 -20.19
N GLY A 559 8.92 -15.09 -20.13
CA GLY A 559 7.48 -15.22 -20.39
C GLY A 559 6.57 -14.92 -19.20
N TYR A 560 7.10 -14.43 -18.04
CA TYR A 560 6.36 -14.28 -16.79
C TYR A 560 6.39 -12.86 -16.21
N PHE A 561 7.01 -11.90 -16.89
CA PHE A 561 7.09 -10.51 -16.46
C PHE A 561 5.89 -9.64 -16.85
N GLY A 562 4.85 -10.22 -17.37
CA GLY A 562 3.65 -9.54 -17.83
C GLY A 562 2.71 -10.50 -18.52
N PHE A 563 1.75 -9.99 -19.28
CA PHE A 563 0.96 -10.81 -20.18
C PHE A 563 1.70 -11.01 -21.51
N THR A 564 1.66 -12.23 -22.03
CA THR A 564 2.12 -12.56 -23.38
C THR A 564 1.10 -12.09 -24.42
N GLU A 565 1.51 -11.99 -25.68
CA GLU A 565 0.62 -11.63 -26.79
C GLU A 565 -0.59 -12.56 -26.89
N ASP A 566 -0.37 -13.88 -26.70
CA ASP A 566 -1.45 -14.89 -26.74
C ASP A 566 -2.48 -14.66 -25.62
N GLU A 567 -2.01 -14.37 -24.39
CA GLU A 567 -2.89 -14.06 -23.25
C GLU A 567 -3.67 -12.75 -23.46
N VAL A 568 -3.04 -11.73 -24.01
CA VAL A 568 -3.71 -10.45 -24.34
C VAL A 568 -4.75 -10.65 -25.41
N ASN A 569 -4.46 -11.46 -26.43
CA ASN A 569 -5.44 -11.77 -27.47
C ASN A 569 -6.66 -12.48 -26.91
N MET A 570 -6.46 -13.48 -26.05
CA MET A 570 -7.54 -14.19 -25.34
C MET A 570 -8.36 -13.24 -24.45
N LEU A 571 -7.71 -12.30 -23.75
CA LEU A 571 -8.40 -11.28 -22.96
C LEU A 571 -9.23 -10.36 -23.86
N CYS A 572 -8.69 -9.90 -25.00
CA CYS A 572 -9.40 -9.08 -25.95
C CYS A 572 -10.66 -9.77 -26.50
N GLU A 573 -10.57 -11.06 -26.82
CA GLU A 573 -11.73 -11.87 -27.24
C GLU A 573 -12.76 -11.99 -26.10
N THR A 574 -12.32 -12.30 -24.89
CA THR A 574 -13.19 -12.48 -23.72
C THR A 574 -13.97 -11.21 -23.38
N TYR A 575 -13.31 -10.06 -23.40
CA TYR A 575 -13.89 -8.76 -23.06
C TYR A 575 -14.44 -8.00 -24.30
N GLN A 576 -14.41 -8.60 -25.49
CA GLN A 576 -14.86 -8.01 -26.77
C GLN A 576 -14.16 -6.66 -27.03
N ARG A 577 -12.83 -6.64 -26.91
CA ARG A 577 -11.97 -5.48 -27.14
C ARG A 577 -11.11 -5.66 -28.37
N SER A 578 -10.65 -4.55 -28.94
CA SER A 578 -9.78 -4.57 -30.12
C SER A 578 -8.34 -4.96 -29.74
N PHE A 579 -7.86 -6.07 -30.29
CA PHE A 579 -6.46 -6.45 -30.10
C PHE A 579 -5.51 -5.43 -30.75
N ASP A 580 -5.83 -4.94 -31.97
CA ASP A 580 -5.01 -3.92 -32.66
C ASP A 580 -4.85 -2.63 -31.82
N GLU A 581 -5.90 -2.20 -31.11
CA GLU A 581 -5.81 -1.02 -30.22
C GLU A 581 -5.04 -1.33 -28.94
N THR A 582 -5.23 -2.51 -28.35
CA THR A 582 -4.48 -2.97 -27.17
C THR A 582 -2.98 -3.06 -27.47
N GLN A 583 -2.64 -3.65 -28.61
CA GLN A 583 -1.27 -3.73 -29.10
C GLN A 583 -0.66 -2.32 -29.30
N ALA A 584 -1.39 -1.43 -29.96
CA ALA A 584 -0.90 -0.08 -30.23
C ALA A 584 -0.60 0.74 -28.98
N TRP A 585 -1.29 0.46 -27.86
CA TRP A 585 -1.12 1.18 -26.63
C TRP A 585 -0.10 0.57 -25.66
N TYR A 586 -0.04 -0.78 -25.59
CA TYR A 586 0.61 -1.47 -24.47
C TYR A 586 1.68 -2.50 -24.87
N ASP A 587 1.86 -2.78 -26.16
CA ASP A 587 2.93 -3.65 -26.68
C ASP A 587 4.28 -2.93 -26.68
N GLY A 588 5.38 -3.68 -26.81
CA GLY A 588 6.73 -3.15 -27.06
C GLY A 588 7.82 -3.58 -26.09
N TYR A 589 7.55 -4.51 -25.18
CA TYR A 589 8.60 -5.14 -24.36
C TYR A 589 8.97 -6.48 -24.96
N ASP A 590 10.16 -6.55 -25.57
CA ASP A 590 10.70 -7.79 -26.13
C ASP A 590 11.62 -8.46 -25.12
N LEU A 591 11.13 -9.48 -24.44
CA LEU A 591 11.92 -10.25 -23.48
C LEU A 591 12.44 -11.55 -24.10
N VAL A 592 13.74 -11.78 -24.01
CA VAL A 592 14.41 -12.91 -24.65
C VAL A 592 14.76 -13.99 -23.62
N MET A 593 14.27 -15.20 -23.85
CA MET A 593 14.66 -16.39 -23.13
C MET A 593 15.80 -17.10 -23.86
N PHE A 594 16.85 -17.44 -23.11
CA PHE A 594 17.91 -18.33 -23.57
C PHE A 594 17.87 -19.65 -22.79
N ASP A 595 17.69 -20.74 -23.50
CA ASP A 595 17.80 -22.08 -22.99
C ASP A 595 18.96 -22.77 -23.75
N GLY A 596 20.19 -22.42 -23.42
CA GLY A 596 21.44 -23.04 -23.95
C GLY A 596 21.55 -23.20 -25.46
N THR A 597 20.47 -23.58 -26.15
CA THR A 597 20.39 -23.87 -27.59
C THR A 597 19.23 -23.17 -28.30
N VAL A 598 18.22 -22.72 -27.58
CA VAL A 598 17.00 -22.07 -28.14
C VAL A 598 16.88 -20.65 -27.65
N GLN A 599 16.74 -19.73 -28.60
CA GLN A 599 16.37 -18.35 -28.33
C GLN A 599 14.87 -18.18 -28.62
N LYS A 600 14.08 -17.77 -27.63
CA LYS A 600 12.67 -17.43 -27.79
C LYS A 600 12.44 -15.99 -27.30
N THR A 601 11.81 -15.18 -28.12
CA THR A 601 11.41 -13.80 -27.78
C THR A 601 9.92 -13.80 -27.46
N TYR A 602 9.55 -13.12 -26.38
CA TYR A 602 8.19 -12.89 -25.94
C TYR A 602 7.87 -11.42 -26.07
N ALA A 603 6.80 -11.06 -26.79
CA ALA A 603 6.16 -9.76 -26.73
C ALA A 603 5.35 -9.69 -25.42
N MET A 604 5.71 -8.77 -24.54
CA MET A 604 5.14 -8.66 -23.20
C MET A 604 4.39 -7.35 -23.03
N TYR A 605 3.28 -7.43 -22.30
CA TYR A 605 2.38 -6.31 -22.05
C TYR A 605 2.26 -6.05 -20.53
N SER A 606 2.10 -4.77 -20.14
CA SER A 606 1.84 -4.40 -18.75
C SER A 606 0.49 -4.97 -18.28
N PRO A 607 0.45 -5.85 -17.27
CA PRO A 607 -0.81 -6.45 -16.81
C PRO A 607 -1.81 -5.41 -16.33
N LYS A 608 -1.36 -4.39 -15.59
CA LYS A 608 -2.24 -3.34 -15.09
C LYS A 608 -2.93 -2.60 -16.21
N SER A 609 -2.18 -2.11 -17.19
CA SER A 609 -2.70 -1.31 -18.30
C SER A 609 -3.67 -2.11 -19.17
N VAL A 610 -3.35 -3.38 -19.45
CA VAL A 610 -4.24 -4.29 -20.17
C VAL A 610 -5.53 -4.54 -19.39
N VAL A 611 -5.45 -4.88 -18.09
CA VAL A 611 -6.64 -5.15 -17.26
C VAL A 611 -7.57 -3.94 -17.20
N GLU A 612 -7.02 -2.75 -16.96
CA GLU A 612 -7.81 -1.52 -16.92
C GLU A 612 -8.50 -1.22 -18.26
N ALA A 613 -7.80 -1.41 -19.37
CA ALA A 613 -8.39 -1.26 -20.70
C ALA A 613 -9.50 -2.29 -20.97
N MET A 614 -9.31 -3.55 -20.55
CA MET A 614 -10.33 -4.60 -20.68
C MET A 614 -11.59 -4.25 -19.89
N LEU A 615 -11.44 -3.84 -18.64
CA LEU A 615 -12.54 -3.55 -17.73
C LEU A 615 -13.28 -2.25 -18.11
N SER A 616 -12.54 -1.17 -18.37
CA SER A 616 -13.13 0.15 -18.68
C SER A 616 -13.63 0.25 -20.11
N GLY A 617 -13.03 -0.46 -21.06
CA GLY A 617 -13.24 -0.30 -22.50
C GLY A 617 -12.63 0.98 -23.09
N VAL A 618 -11.80 1.66 -22.32
CA VAL A 618 -11.09 2.87 -22.71
C VAL A 618 -9.60 2.56 -22.84
N TYR A 619 -8.97 3.02 -23.92
CA TYR A 619 -7.53 2.92 -24.12
C TYR A 619 -6.90 4.25 -23.72
N ASP A 620 -6.21 4.28 -22.61
CA ASP A 620 -5.62 5.48 -22.01
C ASP A 620 -4.29 5.16 -21.33
N ASN A 621 -3.65 6.16 -20.78
CA ASN A 621 -2.44 6.01 -20.00
C ASN A 621 -2.79 5.61 -18.55
N TYR A 622 -2.63 4.32 -18.23
CA TYR A 622 -2.80 3.77 -16.89
C TYR A 622 -1.46 3.66 -16.12
N TRP A 623 -0.34 3.83 -16.81
CA TRP A 623 1.00 3.80 -16.21
C TRP A 623 1.19 4.92 -15.20
N ASN A 624 0.66 6.11 -15.48
CA ASN A 624 0.74 7.28 -14.59
C ASN A 624 0.00 7.12 -13.25
N GLN A 625 -0.82 6.09 -13.10
CA GLN A 625 -1.51 5.76 -11.85
C GLN A 625 -0.67 4.85 -10.93
N THR A 626 0.56 4.54 -11.30
CA THR A 626 1.54 3.85 -10.47
C THR A 626 2.46 4.88 -9.81
N GLU A 627 3.01 4.58 -8.63
CA GLU A 627 3.91 5.50 -7.88
C GLU A 627 5.22 5.86 -8.61
N SER A 628 5.49 5.24 -9.75
CA SER A 628 6.75 5.35 -10.46
C SER A 628 6.92 6.61 -11.33
N TYR A 629 5.89 7.43 -11.54
CA TYR A 629 5.93 8.62 -12.43
C TYR A 629 7.02 9.63 -12.06
N GLU A 630 7.25 9.90 -10.78
CA GLU A 630 8.29 10.85 -10.35
C GLU A 630 9.72 10.34 -10.58
N ALA A 631 9.91 9.02 -10.58
CA ALA A 631 11.22 8.43 -10.80
C ALA A 631 11.79 8.79 -12.17
N LEU A 632 10.99 8.69 -13.25
CA LEU A 632 11.42 9.03 -14.60
C LEU A 632 11.98 10.46 -14.69
N LYS A 633 11.26 11.40 -14.10
CA LYS A 633 11.64 12.82 -14.11
C LYS A 633 12.97 13.07 -13.39
N VAL A 634 13.16 12.44 -12.22
CA VAL A 634 14.38 12.56 -11.43
C VAL A 634 15.60 12.08 -12.22
N TYR A 635 15.48 10.91 -12.86
CA TYR A 635 16.60 10.32 -13.60
C TYR A 635 16.92 11.07 -14.88
N ILE A 636 15.91 11.57 -15.61
CA ILE A 636 16.16 12.41 -16.79
C ILE A 636 16.81 13.77 -16.40
N GLN A 637 16.47 14.31 -15.22
CA GLN A 637 17.07 15.57 -14.72
C GLN A 637 18.55 15.46 -14.34
N MET A 638 19.10 14.26 -14.17
CA MET A 638 20.53 14.06 -13.88
C MET A 638 21.45 14.58 -15.01
N ASN A 639 20.91 14.69 -16.22
CA ASN A 639 21.54 15.36 -17.37
C ASN A 639 22.98 14.91 -17.68
N TYR A 640 23.25 13.60 -17.53
CA TYR A 640 24.53 13.04 -17.96
C TYR A 640 24.78 13.32 -19.44
N ASP A 641 26.04 13.46 -19.83
CA ASP A 641 26.42 13.76 -21.21
C ASP A 641 25.84 12.71 -22.19
N GLY A 642 25.13 13.19 -23.20
CA GLY A 642 24.43 12.37 -24.19
C GLY A 642 23.07 11.80 -23.75
N LEU A 643 22.62 11.94 -22.50
CA LEU A 643 21.33 11.42 -22.03
C LEU A 643 20.15 12.10 -22.73
N LYS A 644 20.17 13.42 -22.84
CA LYS A 644 19.14 14.20 -23.55
C LYS A 644 19.03 13.79 -25.01
N GLU A 645 20.17 13.65 -25.70
CA GLU A 645 20.20 13.20 -27.10
C GLU A 645 19.58 11.79 -27.23
N ALA A 646 19.95 10.87 -26.33
CA ALA A 646 19.42 9.50 -26.34
C ALA A 646 17.89 9.47 -26.20
N ILE A 647 17.32 10.25 -25.28
CA ILE A 647 15.87 10.34 -25.07
C ILE A 647 15.17 10.94 -26.28
N VAL A 648 15.71 12.00 -26.85
CA VAL A 648 15.12 12.63 -28.07
C VAL A 648 15.13 11.67 -29.24
N ARG A 649 16.20 10.89 -29.42
CA ARG A 649 16.29 9.86 -30.46
C ARG A 649 15.28 8.74 -30.23
N MET A 650 15.10 8.27 -28.99
CA MET A 650 14.09 7.25 -28.69
C MET A 650 12.66 7.77 -28.87
N LEU A 651 12.38 9.03 -28.55
CA LEU A 651 11.10 9.68 -28.88
C LEU A 651 10.85 9.76 -30.38
N ALA A 652 11.90 9.92 -31.17
CA ALA A 652 11.82 9.84 -32.64
C ALA A 652 11.64 8.40 -33.16
N GLY A 653 11.79 7.38 -32.30
CA GLY A 653 11.65 5.96 -32.64
C GLY A 653 12.97 5.27 -32.95
N ASP A 654 14.10 5.90 -32.66
CA ASP A 654 15.41 5.25 -32.82
C ASP A 654 15.69 4.25 -31.70
N ARG A 655 16.51 3.26 -32.03
CA ARG A 655 17.19 2.42 -31.04
C ARG A 655 18.49 3.09 -30.60
N VAL A 656 18.72 3.13 -29.30
CA VAL A 656 19.93 3.72 -28.73
C VAL A 656 20.78 2.62 -28.09
N GLN A 657 22.04 2.50 -28.54
CA GLN A 657 22.95 1.52 -27.99
C GLN A 657 23.37 1.89 -26.56
N ILE A 658 23.40 0.92 -25.65
CA ILE A 658 23.82 1.08 -24.27
C ILE A 658 24.81 0.00 -23.85
N ASN A 659 25.65 0.33 -22.85
CA ASN A 659 26.50 -0.63 -22.15
C ASN A 659 25.89 -0.96 -20.78
N THR A 660 25.28 -2.11 -20.65
CA THR A 660 24.67 -2.57 -19.38
C THR A 660 25.69 -3.08 -18.36
N GLY A 661 26.96 -3.22 -18.75
CA GLY A 661 28.01 -3.79 -17.90
C GLY A 661 28.59 -2.82 -16.87
N THR A 662 28.33 -1.51 -16.99
CA THR A 662 28.78 -0.49 -16.03
C THR A 662 27.79 -0.27 -14.89
N PHE A 663 26.55 -0.73 -15.05
CA PHE A 663 25.49 -0.55 -14.07
C PHE A 663 25.68 -1.47 -12.86
N SER A 664 25.96 -0.91 -11.70
CA SER A 664 26.21 -1.66 -10.46
C SER A 664 24.93 -2.13 -9.75
N ASN A 665 23.75 -1.88 -10.34
CA ASN A 665 22.43 -2.26 -9.82
C ASN A 665 22.15 -1.70 -8.40
N ASP A 666 22.74 -0.57 -8.06
CA ASP A 666 22.35 0.25 -6.94
C ASP A 666 21.72 1.56 -7.45
N MET A 667 20.77 2.12 -6.70
CA MET A 667 20.06 3.34 -7.10
C MET A 667 20.86 4.63 -6.81
N THR A 668 22.11 4.53 -6.43
CA THR A 668 22.88 5.65 -5.88
C THR A 668 24.18 5.94 -6.63
N THR A 669 24.72 4.99 -7.38
CA THR A 669 25.99 5.15 -8.12
C THR A 669 25.77 5.16 -9.63
N PHE A 670 25.34 6.32 -10.15
CA PHE A 670 25.29 6.56 -11.59
C PHE A 670 26.51 7.40 -12.00
N GLU A 671 27.27 6.91 -12.96
CA GLU A 671 28.43 7.61 -13.53
C GLU A 671 28.20 8.07 -14.97
N THR A 672 27.31 7.35 -15.69
CA THR A 672 27.09 7.56 -17.12
C THR A 672 25.60 7.57 -17.51
N LYS A 673 25.31 8.07 -18.73
CA LYS A 673 23.96 7.94 -19.30
C LYS A 673 23.50 6.48 -19.40
N ASP A 674 24.42 5.55 -19.62
CA ASP A 674 24.10 4.14 -19.82
C ASP A 674 23.62 3.49 -18.53
N ASP A 675 24.12 3.95 -17.37
CA ASP A 675 23.63 3.50 -16.06
C ASP A 675 22.19 3.95 -15.85
N VAL A 676 21.86 5.21 -16.17
CA VAL A 676 20.49 5.75 -16.10
C VAL A 676 19.57 5.02 -17.06
N LEU A 677 19.99 4.82 -18.30
CA LEU A 677 19.17 4.11 -19.29
C LEU A 677 18.97 2.64 -18.91
N THR A 678 19.96 1.97 -18.32
CA THR A 678 19.85 0.61 -17.81
C THR A 678 18.86 0.55 -16.65
N LEU A 679 18.90 1.51 -15.72
CA LEU A 679 17.90 1.60 -14.66
C LEU A 679 16.48 1.79 -15.23
N LEU A 680 16.31 2.65 -16.23
CA LEU A 680 14.99 2.86 -16.86
C LEU A 680 14.46 1.59 -17.55
N VAL A 681 15.33 0.69 -18.02
CA VAL A 681 14.92 -0.65 -18.47
C VAL A 681 14.38 -1.47 -17.30
N HIS A 682 15.06 -1.48 -16.15
CA HIS A 682 14.63 -2.22 -14.97
C HIS A 682 13.32 -1.69 -14.38
N LEU A 683 13.06 -0.40 -14.51
CA LEU A 683 11.82 0.25 -14.07
C LEU A 683 10.67 0.14 -15.11
N GLY A 684 10.93 -0.45 -16.28
CA GLY A 684 9.92 -0.61 -17.32
C GLY A 684 9.65 0.64 -18.17
N TYR A 685 10.45 1.70 -18.07
CA TYR A 685 10.34 2.87 -18.94
C TYR A 685 11.03 2.68 -20.29
N LEU A 686 11.90 1.69 -20.41
CA LEU A 686 12.56 1.33 -21.67
C LEU A 686 12.46 -0.18 -21.90
N SER A 687 12.36 -0.56 -23.17
CA SER A 687 12.53 -1.94 -23.62
C SER A 687 13.96 -2.15 -24.08
N TYR A 688 14.56 -3.28 -23.71
CA TYR A 688 15.93 -3.66 -24.08
C TYR A 688 15.93 -4.73 -25.16
N HIS A 689 16.61 -4.48 -26.27
CA HIS A 689 16.78 -5.40 -27.38
C HIS A 689 18.13 -6.10 -27.28
N TRP A 690 18.10 -7.33 -26.84
CA TRP A 690 19.30 -8.10 -26.48
C TRP A 690 20.29 -8.33 -27.63
N PRO A 691 19.84 -8.67 -28.88
CA PRO A 691 20.77 -8.97 -29.95
C PRO A 691 21.73 -7.83 -30.29
N ASP A 692 21.25 -6.60 -30.29
CA ASP A 692 22.00 -5.41 -30.68
C ASP A 692 22.35 -4.49 -29.51
N LYS A 693 21.98 -4.90 -28.29
CA LYS A 693 22.21 -4.14 -27.02
C LYS A 693 21.71 -2.70 -27.10
N THR A 694 20.51 -2.54 -27.59
CA THR A 694 19.86 -1.24 -27.75
C THR A 694 18.63 -1.13 -26.85
N VAL A 695 18.21 0.12 -26.60
CA VAL A 695 16.99 0.44 -25.88
C VAL A 695 16.06 1.32 -26.69
N THR A 696 14.75 1.17 -26.45
CA THR A 696 13.68 1.98 -27.03
C THR A 696 12.63 2.31 -25.98
N ILE A 697 11.83 3.37 -26.22
CA ILE A 697 10.58 3.59 -25.51
C ILE A 697 9.57 2.54 -26.02
N PRO A 698 8.99 1.70 -25.12
CA PRO A 698 8.29 0.49 -25.55
C PRO A 698 6.98 0.78 -26.29
N ASN A 699 6.15 1.69 -25.80
CA ASN A 699 4.79 1.84 -26.28
C ASN A 699 4.27 3.27 -26.19
N LYS A 700 3.02 3.47 -26.63
CA LYS A 700 2.36 4.77 -26.67
C LYS A 700 2.15 5.33 -25.25
N GLU A 701 1.76 4.49 -24.30
CA GLU A 701 1.53 4.87 -22.92
C GLU A 701 2.79 5.46 -22.28
N VAL A 702 3.89 4.72 -22.32
CA VAL A 702 5.18 5.17 -21.78
C VAL A 702 5.75 6.37 -22.54
N SER A 703 5.52 6.43 -23.87
CA SER A 703 5.92 7.60 -24.67
C SER A 703 5.25 8.89 -24.20
N GLN A 704 3.98 8.82 -23.78
CA GLN A 704 3.29 9.98 -23.19
C GLN A 704 3.95 10.42 -21.88
N GLU A 705 4.43 9.48 -21.05
CA GLU A 705 5.14 9.82 -19.82
C GLU A 705 6.44 10.58 -20.08
N TYR A 706 7.19 10.21 -21.11
CA TYR A 706 8.37 10.99 -21.50
C TYR A 706 7.99 12.40 -21.96
N VAL A 707 6.94 12.56 -22.73
CA VAL A 707 6.46 13.89 -23.17
C VAL A 707 5.99 14.72 -21.97
N ASN A 708 5.26 14.11 -21.03
CA ASN A 708 4.83 14.75 -19.80
C ASN A 708 6.03 15.17 -18.93
N ALA A 709 7.03 14.30 -18.77
CA ALA A 709 8.24 14.61 -18.04
C ALA A 709 9.01 15.78 -18.66
N ILE A 710 9.16 15.80 -19.99
CA ILE A 710 9.82 16.85 -20.75
C ILE A 710 9.08 18.18 -20.63
N SER A 711 7.74 18.18 -20.62
CA SER A 711 6.92 19.40 -20.50
C SER A 711 7.15 20.16 -19.19
N THR A 712 7.58 19.48 -18.15
CA THR A 712 7.91 20.08 -16.84
C THR A 712 9.38 20.49 -16.72
N MET A 713 10.21 20.17 -17.73
CA MET A 713 11.62 20.53 -17.81
C MET A 713 11.81 21.70 -18.79
N ALA A 714 12.97 22.35 -18.71
CA ALA A 714 13.29 23.44 -19.64
C ALA A 714 13.69 22.95 -21.08
N TRP A 715 13.05 21.90 -21.59
CA TRP A 715 13.25 21.33 -22.93
C TRP A 715 12.21 21.87 -23.93
N ASN A 716 11.95 23.18 -23.85
CA ASN A 716 10.91 23.86 -24.61
C ASN A 716 11.02 23.69 -26.14
N GLU A 717 12.23 23.49 -26.64
CA GLU A 717 12.48 23.27 -28.07
C GLU A 717 11.93 21.91 -28.55
N VAL A 718 12.15 20.85 -27.79
CA VAL A 718 11.65 19.50 -28.15
C VAL A 718 10.12 19.48 -28.04
N LEU A 719 9.56 20.10 -27.00
CA LEU A 719 8.13 20.17 -26.81
C LEU A 719 7.43 20.92 -27.96
N ARG A 720 7.98 22.08 -28.38
CA ARG A 720 7.44 22.85 -29.51
C ARG A 720 7.47 22.06 -30.81
N SER A 721 8.53 21.29 -31.06
CA SER A 721 8.60 20.43 -32.24
C SER A 721 7.50 19.36 -32.23
N ILE A 722 7.25 18.73 -31.08
CA ILE A 722 6.16 17.76 -30.90
C ILE A 722 4.79 18.43 -31.08
N GLU A 723 4.55 19.60 -30.50
CA GLU A 723 3.27 20.34 -30.66
C GLU A 723 3.01 20.76 -32.09
N ASN A 724 4.05 21.19 -32.82
CA ASN A 724 3.94 21.61 -34.24
C ASN A 724 3.76 20.42 -35.19
N SER A 725 4.07 19.19 -34.77
CA SER A 725 3.98 18.00 -35.61
C SER A 725 2.56 17.70 -36.12
N ARG A 726 1.52 18.15 -35.39
CA ARG A 726 0.13 18.03 -35.85
C ARG A 726 -0.15 18.91 -37.08
N LYS A 727 0.39 20.12 -37.09
CA LYS A 727 0.26 21.05 -38.23
C LYS A 727 1.02 20.53 -39.45
N LEU A 728 2.20 19.97 -39.21
CA LEU A 728 3.04 19.39 -40.26
C LEU A 728 2.36 18.19 -40.94
N LEU A 729 1.75 17.31 -40.15
CA LEU A 729 0.99 16.18 -40.65
C LEU A 729 -0.23 16.62 -41.45
N GLN A 730 -0.91 17.67 -41.03
CA GLN A 730 -2.02 18.25 -41.78
C GLN A 730 -1.56 18.80 -43.10
N ALA A 731 -0.43 19.54 -43.15
CA ALA A 731 0.17 20.06 -44.39
C ALA A 731 0.54 18.93 -45.36
N LEU A 732 1.05 17.80 -44.88
CA LEU A 732 1.31 16.62 -45.70
C LEU A 732 0.03 16.06 -46.34
N TRP A 733 -1.08 15.97 -45.60
CA TRP A 733 -2.37 15.51 -46.12
C TRP A 733 -2.92 16.47 -47.18
N GLU A 734 -2.72 17.76 -47.00
CA GLU A 734 -3.13 18.83 -47.93
C GLU A 734 -2.18 18.98 -49.12
N GLN A 735 -1.05 18.27 -49.14
CA GLN A 735 0.00 18.32 -50.15
C GLN A 735 0.62 19.73 -50.28
N ASP A 736 0.67 20.47 -49.17
CA ASP A 736 1.31 21.78 -49.11
C ASP A 736 2.82 21.64 -48.96
N GLU A 737 3.54 21.51 -50.05
CA GLU A 737 4.98 21.33 -50.12
C GLU A 737 5.75 22.42 -49.37
N LYS A 738 5.25 23.64 -49.40
CA LYS A 738 5.88 24.78 -48.75
C LYS A 738 5.71 24.72 -47.24
N ALA A 739 4.49 24.47 -46.76
CA ALA A 739 4.22 24.34 -45.32
C ALA A 739 4.96 23.15 -44.71
N VAL A 740 5.12 22.04 -45.44
CA VAL A 740 5.91 20.90 -44.99
C VAL A 740 7.39 21.27 -44.88
N ALA A 741 7.97 21.93 -45.88
CA ALA A 741 9.37 22.35 -45.85
C ALA A 741 9.66 23.36 -44.71
N GLU A 742 8.78 24.36 -44.55
CA GLU A 742 8.88 25.36 -43.48
C GLU A 742 8.72 24.74 -42.09
N GLY A 743 7.79 23.78 -41.92
CA GLY A 743 7.59 23.07 -40.66
C GLY A 743 8.80 22.22 -40.27
N ILE A 744 9.47 21.60 -41.23
CA ILE A 744 10.70 20.84 -41.01
C ILE A 744 11.89 21.81 -40.73
N ASP A 745 12.00 22.92 -41.38
CA ASP A 745 13.00 23.96 -41.08
C ASP A 745 12.86 24.44 -39.63
N GLN A 746 11.62 24.64 -39.16
CA GLN A 746 11.33 25.03 -37.80
C GLN A 746 11.76 23.93 -36.82
N ALA A 747 11.34 22.68 -37.05
CA ALA A 747 11.73 21.55 -36.21
C ALA A 747 13.26 21.37 -36.16
N HIS A 748 13.94 21.56 -37.25
CA HIS A 748 15.41 21.53 -37.36
C HIS A 748 16.05 22.66 -36.53
N GLY A 749 15.52 23.86 -36.58
CA GLY A 749 16.02 25.02 -35.82
C GLY A 749 15.80 24.87 -34.32
N GLU A 750 14.77 24.16 -33.93
CA GLU A 750 14.40 23.93 -32.52
C GLU A 750 15.21 22.79 -31.88
N ILE A 751 15.63 21.76 -32.62
CA ILE A 751 16.33 20.57 -32.08
C ILE A 751 17.85 20.71 -32.22
N SER A 752 18.43 21.69 -31.57
CA SER A 752 19.89 21.96 -31.62
C SER A 752 20.76 20.88 -30.94
N VAL A 753 20.17 19.96 -30.17
CA VAL A 753 20.85 18.87 -29.43
C VAL A 753 21.35 17.77 -30.38
N LEU A 754 20.68 17.57 -31.52
CA LEU A 754 21.11 16.61 -32.52
C LEU A 754 22.15 17.28 -33.43
N GLN A 755 23.41 16.81 -33.34
CA GLN A 755 24.44 17.29 -34.30
C GLN A 755 24.09 16.87 -35.72
N TYR A 756 23.75 17.81 -36.55
CA TYR A 756 23.33 17.63 -37.94
C TYR A 756 24.54 17.34 -38.84
N ASN A 757 24.99 16.09 -38.86
CA ASN A 757 26.21 15.71 -39.59
C ASN A 757 25.97 14.71 -40.73
N ASN A 758 24.81 14.08 -40.82
CA ASN A 758 24.52 13.05 -41.84
C ASN A 758 23.01 12.83 -42.06
N GLU A 759 22.66 11.95 -42.97
CA GLU A 759 21.30 11.57 -43.38
C GLU A 759 20.51 10.93 -42.20
N ASN A 760 21.19 10.23 -41.25
CA ASN A 760 20.54 9.63 -40.09
C ASN A 760 20.04 10.68 -39.09
N SER A 761 20.79 11.75 -38.85
CA SER A 761 20.37 12.86 -38.00
C SER A 761 19.17 13.59 -38.59
N LEU A 762 19.11 13.74 -39.93
CA LEU A 762 17.95 14.27 -40.66
C LEU A 762 16.73 13.40 -40.47
N SER A 763 16.86 12.08 -40.62
CA SER A 763 15.78 11.12 -40.44
C SER A 763 15.18 11.18 -39.04
N CYS A 764 16.01 11.29 -38.00
CA CYS A 764 15.56 11.44 -36.63
C CYS A 764 14.75 12.73 -36.37
N THR A 765 15.24 13.85 -36.88
CA THR A 765 14.53 15.15 -36.79
C THR A 765 13.19 15.12 -37.48
N ILE A 766 13.13 14.53 -38.68
CA ILE A 766 11.87 14.43 -39.43
C ILE A 766 10.88 13.46 -38.75
N ALA A 767 11.37 12.35 -38.23
CA ALA A 767 10.54 11.42 -37.45
C ALA A 767 9.92 12.10 -36.22
N LEU A 768 10.67 12.98 -35.55
CA LEU A 768 10.16 13.75 -34.40
C LEU A 768 9.19 14.85 -34.87
N ALA A 769 9.48 15.50 -35.99
CA ALA A 769 8.60 16.50 -36.62
C ALA A 769 7.25 15.89 -37.01
N PHE A 770 7.19 14.58 -37.31
CA PHE A 770 5.97 13.82 -37.55
C PHE A 770 5.50 12.99 -36.34
N TYR A 771 5.86 13.37 -35.13
CA TYR A 771 5.52 12.61 -33.89
C TYR A 771 4.03 12.26 -33.79
N PHE A 772 3.11 13.20 -34.11
CA PHE A 772 1.67 12.99 -34.12
C PHE A 772 1.16 12.02 -35.19
N ALA A 773 1.96 11.68 -36.18
CA ALA A 773 1.58 10.67 -37.14
C ALA A 773 1.29 9.32 -36.49
N ARG A 774 1.92 9.01 -35.37
CA ARG A 774 1.70 7.77 -34.57
C ARG A 774 0.27 7.61 -34.07
N GLU A 775 -0.49 8.66 -33.98
CA GLU A 775 -1.92 8.60 -33.65
C GLU A 775 -2.73 7.90 -34.76
N TYR A 776 -2.38 8.14 -36.00
CA TYR A 776 -3.14 7.70 -37.19
C TYR A 776 -2.47 6.57 -37.94
N TYR A 777 -1.16 6.40 -37.78
CA TYR A 777 -0.32 5.54 -38.59
C TYR A 777 0.56 4.59 -37.75
N HIS A 778 0.89 3.46 -38.38
CA HIS A 778 2.11 2.73 -38.04
C HIS A 778 3.25 3.46 -38.76
N VAL A 779 4.15 4.06 -38.00
CA VAL A 779 5.31 4.80 -38.53
C VAL A 779 6.48 3.81 -38.57
N ILE A 780 6.91 3.47 -39.79
CA ILE A 780 8.00 2.52 -40.03
C ILE A 780 9.16 3.28 -40.65
N ARG A 781 10.33 3.19 -40.03
CA ARG A 781 11.58 3.73 -40.58
C ARG A 781 12.36 2.60 -41.21
N GLU A 782 13.07 2.93 -42.31
CA GLU A 782 13.85 1.96 -43.08
C GLU A 782 13.04 0.73 -43.49
N LEU A 783 11.81 0.95 -43.99
CA LEU A 783 10.98 -0.16 -44.50
C LEU A 783 11.69 -0.87 -45.66
N PRO A 784 11.99 -2.20 -45.54
CA PRO A 784 12.55 -2.96 -46.63
C PRO A 784 11.57 -3.00 -47.81
N THR A 785 12.01 -2.56 -48.95
CA THR A 785 11.28 -2.59 -50.23
C THR A 785 12.17 -3.29 -51.24
N GLY A 786 11.63 -4.09 -52.11
CA GLY A 786 12.34 -5.06 -52.96
C GLY A 786 13.70 -4.68 -53.55
N LYS A 787 14.04 -3.40 -53.71
CA LYS A 787 15.32 -2.89 -54.23
C LYS A 787 16.02 -1.90 -53.31
N GLY A 788 15.58 -1.74 -52.05
CA GLY A 788 16.18 -0.80 -51.08
C GLY A 788 15.32 -0.63 -49.83
N PHE A 789 15.57 0.47 -49.12
CA PHE A 789 14.82 0.84 -47.91
C PHE A 789 14.20 2.20 -48.14
N ALA A 790 12.93 2.37 -47.77
CA ALA A 790 12.28 3.67 -47.69
C ALA A 790 12.57 4.30 -46.31
N ASP A 791 13.01 5.56 -46.30
CA ASP A 791 13.44 6.21 -45.06
C ASP A 791 12.34 6.27 -43.99
N ILE A 792 11.12 6.69 -44.35
CA ILE A 792 9.96 6.69 -43.45
C ILE A 792 8.69 6.29 -44.22
N CYS A 793 7.93 5.36 -43.68
CA CYS A 793 6.62 4.99 -44.19
C CYS A 793 5.54 5.22 -43.16
N LEU A 794 4.43 5.82 -43.55
CA LEU A 794 3.24 6.06 -42.79
C LEU A 794 2.11 5.17 -43.30
N ILE A 795 1.82 4.07 -42.56
CA ILE A 795 0.77 3.11 -42.95
C ILE A 795 -0.45 3.37 -42.06
N PRO A 796 -1.62 3.74 -42.63
CA PRO A 796 -2.80 4.04 -41.82
C PRO A 796 -3.22 2.85 -40.96
N ARG A 797 -3.55 3.10 -39.69
CA ARG A 797 -4.16 2.11 -38.82
C ARG A 797 -5.56 1.76 -39.34
N LYS A 798 -6.05 0.54 -39.12
CA LYS A 798 -7.37 0.06 -39.61
C LYS A 798 -8.51 1.06 -39.32
N LYS A 799 -8.52 1.67 -38.13
CA LYS A 799 -9.48 2.69 -37.72
C LYS A 799 -9.45 3.97 -38.55
N TYR A 800 -8.33 4.25 -39.21
CA TYR A 800 -8.07 5.45 -40.02
C TYR A 800 -7.72 5.13 -41.47
N ALA A 801 -8.21 4.01 -41.99
CA ALA A 801 -7.94 3.52 -43.34
C ALA A 801 -8.29 4.53 -44.44
N GLN A 802 -9.12 5.55 -44.17
CA GLN A 802 -9.45 6.65 -45.07
C GLN A 802 -8.33 7.69 -45.24
N LYS A 803 -7.34 7.70 -44.32
CA LYS A 803 -6.19 8.58 -44.44
C LYS A 803 -5.23 8.08 -45.51
N PRO A 804 -4.49 8.97 -46.21
CA PRO A 804 -3.52 8.53 -47.21
C PRO A 804 -2.33 7.83 -46.56
N ALA A 805 -1.88 6.74 -47.12
CA ALA A 805 -0.55 6.22 -46.76
C ALA A 805 0.52 7.17 -47.33
N ALA A 806 1.71 7.20 -46.75
CA ALA A 806 2.78 8.04 -47.28
C ALA A 806 4.15 7.36 -47.22
N ILE A 807 4.94 7.59 -48.29
CA ILE A 807 6.37 7.25 -48.32
C ILE A 807 7.15 8.55 -48.34
N ILE A 808 8.07 8.72 -47.38
CA ILE A 808 8.91 9.90 -47.27
C ILE A 808 10.36 9.46 -47.49
N GLU A 809 11.02 10.04 -48.50
CA GLU A 809 12.43 9.80 -48.84
C GLU A 809 13.23 11.05 -48.57
N LEU A 810 14.38 10.89 -48.00
CA LEU A 810 15.25 11.96 -47.56
C LEU A 810 16.46 12.09 -48.41
N LYS A 811 16.89 13.30 -48.66
CA LYS A 811 18.14 13.60 -49.38
C LYS A 811 18.93 14.68 -48.67
N TRP A 812 20.23 14.57 -48.81
CA TRP A 812 21.20 15.52 -48.24
C TRP A 812 22.04 16.12 -49.39
N ASP A 813 21.99 17.46 -49.54
CA ASP A 813 22.66 18.19 -50.62
C ASP A 813 22.35 17.67 -52.04
N LYS A 814 21.10 17.25 -52.27
CA LYS A 814 20.60 16.76 -53.60
C LYS A 814 19.36 17.56 -54.04
N SER A 815 18.25 16.88 -54.34
CA SER A 815 16.98 17.55 -54.60
C SER A 815 15.78 16.74 -54.12
N ALA A 816 14.66 17.41 -53.83
CA ALA A 816 13.39 16.79 -53.46
C ALA A 816 12.79 15.96 -54.62
N GLU A 817 12.95 16.43 -55.86
CA GLU A 817 12.55 15.71 -57.08
C GLU A 817 13.38 14.44 -57.24
N GLY A 818 14.67 14.48 -56.90
CA GLY A 818 15.55 13.30 -56.91
C GLY A 818 15.12 12.23 -55.86
N ALA A 819 14.58 12.66 -54.72
CA ALA A 819 13.98 11.75 -53.75
C ALA A 819 12.75 11.06 -54.33
N ILE A 820 11.82 11.79 -54.94
CA ILE A 820 10.64 11.22 -55.63
C ILE A 820 11.04 10.26 -56.73
N ALA A 821 12.05 10.65 -57.57
CA ALA A 821 12.56 9.77 -58.61
C ALA A 821 13.10 8.44 -58.04
N GLN A 822 13.81 8.47 -56.92
CA GLN A 822 14.30 7.28 -56.23
C GLN A 822 13.17 6.38 -55.70
N ILE A 823 12.11 6.95 -55.12
CA ILE A 823 10.94 6.18 -54.66
C ILE A 823 10.35 5.39 -55.85
N LYS A 824 10.23 6.03 -56.99
CA LYS A 824 9.68 5.42 -58.21
C LYS A 824 10.63 4.39 -58.84
N GLU A 825 11.92 4.71 -58.98
CA GLU A 825 12.95 3.84 -59.59
C GLU A 825 13.14 2.53 -58.82
N LYS A 826 13.14 2.62 -57.49
CA LYS A 826 13.30 1.46 -56.63
C LYS A 826 11.99 0.72 -56.31
N ASN A 827 10.88 1.16 -56.90
CA ASN A 827 9.57 0.55 -56.80
C ASN A 827 9.07 0.38 -55.34
N TYR A 828 9.33 1.38 -54.46
CA TYR A 828 8.87 1.38 -53.06
C TYR A 828 7.33 1.27 -52.92
N PRO A 829 6.50 1.84 -53.83
CA PRO A 829 5.05 1.67 -53.77
C PRO A 829 4.54 0.24 -53.81
N GLU A 830 5.28 -0.71 -54.40
CA GLU A 830 4.92 -2.14 -54.42
C GLU A 830 4.74 -2.73 -53.02
N ALA A 831 5.51 -2.23 -52.04
CA ALA A 831 5.39 -2.64 -50.64
C ALA A 831 4.10 -2.16 -49.97
N LEU A 832 3.34 -1.25 -50.61
CA LEU A 832 2.09 -0.66 -50.12
C LEU A 832 0.96 -0.81 -51.18
N GLU A 833 0.91 -1.95 -51.89
CA GLU A 833 -0.09 -2.22 -52.96
C GLU A 833 -1.54 -2.02 -52.46
N ASP A 834 -1.84 -2.40 -51.22
CA ASP A 834 -3.16 -2.27 -50.60
C ASP A 834 -3.64 -0.82 -50.51
N TYR A 835 -2.74 0.17 -50.67
CA TYR A 835 -3.03 1.60 -50.56
C TYR A 835 -2.98 2.32 -51.90
N HIS A 836 -2.88 1.57 -53.03
CA HIS A 836 -2.89 2.17 -54.35
C HIS A 836 -4.14 3.04 -54.58
N GLY A 837 -3.93 4.28 -55.02
CA GLY A 837 -5.00 5.29 -55.18
C GLY A 837 -5.15 6.25 -54.00
N ASN A 838 -4.57 5.95 -52.81
CA ASN A 838 -4.51 6.84 -51.65
C ASN A 838 -3.10 6.87 -51.02
N LEU A 839 -2.07 6.92 -51.84
CA LEU A 839 -0.67 6.93 -51.45
C LEU A 839 -0.02 8.27 -51.82
N LEU A 840 0.65 8.90 -50.85
CA LEU A 840 1.47 10.10 -51.07
C LEU A 840 2.94 9.72 -51.12
N LEU A 841 3.67 10.28 -52.09
CA LEU A 841 5.12 10.21 -52.17
C LEU A 841 5.68 11.57 -51.79
N ALA A 842 6.49 11.66 -50.78
CA ALA A 842 7.12 12.90 -50.31
C ALA A 842 8.62 12.81 -50.37
N GLY A 843 9.23 13.65 -51.19
CA GLY A 843 10.69 13.83 -51.23
C GLY A 843 11.09 15.06 -50.44
N ILE A 844 12.00 14.89 -49.48
CA ILE A 844 12.52 15.98 -48.66
C ILE A 844 14.02 16.06 -48.84
N ASN A 845 14.54 17.26 -49.17
CA ASN A 845 15.97 17.50 -49.28
C ASN A 845 16.43 18.63 -48.36
N TYR A 846 17.55 18.45 -47.69
CA TYR A 846 18.25 19.48 -46.94
C TYR A 846 19.42 20.03 -47.76
N ASP A 847 19.43 21.34 -47.98
CA ASP A 847 20.53 22.07 -48.60
C ASP A 847 21.44 22.63 -47.49
N LYS A 848 22.62 22.06 -47.36
CA LYS A 848 23.62 22.47 -46.36
C LYS A 848 24.13 23.89 -46.55
N LYS A 849 24.18 24.40 -47.80
CA LYS A 849 24.68 25.73 -48.13
C LYS A 849 23.70 26.81 -47.68
N ASN A 850 22.43 26.59 -47.93
CA ASN A 850 21.34 27.52 -47.59
C ASN A 850 20.71 27.23 -46.23
N ARG A 851 21.01 26.07 -45.63
CA ARG A 851 20.44 25.57 -44.35
C ARG A 851 18.91 25.55 -44.41
N LYS A 852 18.33 25.06 -45.50
CA LYS A 852 16.90 25.00 -45.74
C LYS A 852 16.50 23.67 -46.29
N HIS A 853 15.26 23.29 -45.94
CA HIS A 853 14.62 22.12 -46.55
C HIS A 853 13.78 22.52 -47.76
N THR A 854 13.67 21.58 -48.71
CA THR A 854 12.73 21.60 -49.81
C THR A 854 11.93 20.33 -49.79
N CYS A 855 10.65 20.42 -50.11
CA CYS A 855 9.73 19.29 -50.17
C CYS A 855 9.06 19.23 -51.52
N LYS A 856 8.86 17.99 -52.01
CA LYS A 856 8.06 17.68 -53.16
C LYS A 856 7.07 16.58 -52.83
N ILE A 857 5.79 16.75 -53.09
CA ILE A 857 4.75 15.78 -52.79
C ILE A 857 4.01 15.41 -54.07
N GLU A 858 3.87 14.12 -54.31
CA GLU A 858 3.07 13.60 -55.42
C GLU A 858 2.07 12.56 -54.88
N LYS A 859 0.82 12.62 -55.34
CA LYS A 859 -0.16 11.60 -55.12
C LYS A 859 -0.04 10.53 -56.21
N LEU A 860 0.17 9.29 -55.81
CA LEU A 860 0.19 8.17 -56.77
C LEU A 860 -1.26 7.94 -57.27
N SER A 861 -1.51 8.30 -58.52
CA SER A 861 -2.75 7.98 -59.21
C SER A 861 -2.62 6.55 -59.74
N VAL A 862 -3.69 5.73 -59.59
CA VAL A 862 -3.75 4.37 -60.15
C VAL A 862 -3.54 4.38 -61.65
#